data_9e3401d8916d8a5c95606b03c952ffdb
#
_entry.id   9e3401d8916d8a5c95606b03c952ffdb
#
_cell.length_a   1.000
_cell.length_b   1.000
_cell.length_c   1.000
_cell.angle_alpha   90.00
_cell.angle_beta   90.00
_cell.angle_gamma   90.00
#
_symmetry.space_group_name_H-M   'P 1'
#
loop_
_entity.id
_entity.type
_entity.pdbx_description
1 polymer ?
#
loop_
_entity_poly.entity_id
_entity_poly.type
_entity_poly.pdbx_seq_one_letter_code
_entity_poly.pdbx_strand_id
1 'polypeptide(L)'
;MNVRKRNGDLEPFDRQKIVTAVQKAFLSCNYNVGINVIKEIVDNINVWDDINIEDIQDQIEELLMDYDYPNVAKEYILYRYKHRLARNIADSNKFNNTIEEIVSGKTNDVTNENGNKNAKQFNVMRDLVAGEVCKKLYKELECNKELLKLHNIGVIHIHDTDYRFMHGVTNCSLVNLEDMLQNGTVINGKLIEKPHSLRTATTIATQILTAVSSSQYGGVSITLAHLAPFVRISKEYYEEQFKDLSQNKKKVLVNKFLYKEISDSMQTLLYQLNSMTSTNGQSPFCTIFCYIHEDEEYIEENVALIKEVFKQRIKGMKGPNGSTINPAFPKLIYVLDEDNINPGTKYYDITKLAAECTCKRMVPDYISAKIMKKYKEGNVFPSMGCRSFLHPWKDKDGKYKFWGRLNIGVISINLPYLALESKDYNDFLNKLDNIIDKISAEQNKIFNQISNVNTEVAPILWNYGAFARLPVGSKIGEAIKDRYCSASIGYAGLAECVYHFGVEYGTKEGQKLGLDIMKHMYDRTNVNKEKYNLALSLYGTPMEATTTKFANALKQFPIEKHVNDRDYITNSYHIPVEYKIDGYSKIEFEAPFQEYSSGGAISYVEMPDIRKNPEAVLNVLKCIYDNMMYCELNTTSCDVCYTCGYEGEIHMDNKGNLKCPNCGETNRYKLYAERRLCGYIGILTNGISKGRIADINNRVKHF
;
A
#
# COMPACT_ATOMS: atom_id res chain seq x y z
N MET A 1 -34.51 -18.66 -16.67
CA MET A 1 -34.56 -19.02 -15.25
C MET A 1 -33.17 -19.52 -14.85
N ASN A 2 -32.58 -18.91 -13.86
CA ASN A 2 -31.22 -19.19 -13.42
C ASN A 2 -31.22 -19.74 -11.99
N VAL A 3 -30.19 -20.51 -11.68
CA VAL A 3 -29.92 -21.07 -10.34
C VAL A 3 -28.67 -20.46 -9.80
N ARG A 4 -28.70 -20.01 -8.55
CA ARG A 4 -27.55 -19.51 -7.81
C ARG A 4 -26.76 -20.69 -7.23
N LYS A 5 -25.57 -20.90 -7.73
CA LYS A 5 -24.63 -21.88 -7.18
C LYS A 5 -24.07 -21.44 -5.82
N ARG A 6 -23.45 -22.37 -5.09
CA ARG A 6 -22.80 -22.13 -3.79
C ARG A 6 -21.71 -21.07 -3.82
N ASN A 7 -21.02 -20.91 -4.95
CA ASN A 7 -20.01 -19.87 -5.17
C ASN A 7 -20.60 -18.51 -5.60
N GLY A 8 -21.94 -18.42 -5.67
CA GLY A 8 -22.69 -17.22 -6.05
C GLY A 8 -22.90 -17.06 -7.55
N ASP A 9 -22.37 -17.94 -8.41
CA ASP A 9 -22.60 -17.90 -9.85
C ASP A 9 -24.04 -18.23 -10.22
N LEU A 10 -24.53 -17.56 -11.26
CA LEU A 10 -25.82 -17.88 -11.87
C LEU A 10 -25.55 -18.80 -13.08
N GLU A 11 -26.22 -19.95 -13.10
CA GLU A 11 -26.25 -20.85 -14.26
C GLU A 11 -27.69 -21.08 -14.69
N PRO A 12 -27.94 -21.31 -15.99
CA PRO A 12 -29.24 -21.75 -16.45
C PRO A 12 -29.69 -22.99 -15.69
N PHE A 13 -30.95 -22.98 -15.25
CA PHE A 13 -31.55 -24.14 -14.59
C PHE A 13 -31.64 -25.33 -15.54
N ASP A 14 -30.99 -26.44 -15.16
CA ASP A 14 -30.99 -27.68 -15.93
C ASP A 14 -31.62 -28.80 -15.10
N ARG A 15 -32.88 -29.10 -15.39
CA ARG A 15 -33.66 -30.13 -14.72
C ARG A 15 -33.07 -31.54 -14.94
N GLN A 16 -32.40 -31.79 -16.05
CA GLN A 16 -31.80 -33.07 -16.36
C GLN A 16 -30.62 -33.40 -15.42
N LYS A 17 -29.89 -32.41 -14.95
CA LYS A 17 -28.84 -32.59 -13.92
C LYS A 17 -29.43 -33.11 -12.61
N ILE A 18 -30.62 -32.64 -12.23
CA ILE A 18 -31.32 -33.04 -11.03
C ILE A 18 -31.83 -34.50 -11.19
N VAL A 19 -32.48 -34.77 -12.33
CA VAL A 19 -32.94 -36.13 -12.66
C VAL A 19 -31.78 -37.13 -12.52
N THR A 20 -30.61 -36.80 -13.07
CA THR A 20 -29.43 -37.66 -13.02
C THR A 20 -28.92 -37.86 -11.58
N ALA A 21 -28.97 -36.81 -10.75
CA ALA A 21 -28.53 -36.91 -9.34
C ALA A 21 -29.49 -37.78 -8.51
N VAL A 22 -30.79 -37.57 -8.67
CA VAL A 22 -31.82 -38.36 -8.00
C VAL A 22 -31.77 -39.84 -8.45
N GLN A 23 -31.59 -40.10 -9.76
CA GLN A 23 -31.45 -41.43 -10.30
C GLN A 23 -30.27 -42.19 -9.67
N LYS A 24 -29.13 -41.52 -9.48
CA LYS A 24 -27.97 -42.11 -8.79
C LYS A 24 -28.28 -42.49 -7.34
N ALA A 25 -29.08 -41.71 -6.64
CA ALA A 25 -29.50 -42.01 -5.27
C ALA A 25 -30.43 -43.27 -5.21
N PHE A 26 -31.37 -43.41 -6.17
CA PHE A 26 -32.19 -44.60 -6.30
C PHE A 26 -31.35 -45.85 -6.58
N LEU A 27 -30.40 -45.75 -7.51
CA LEU A 27 -29.50 -46.87 -7.86
C LEU A 27 -28.61 -47.30 -6.67
N SER A 28 -28.12 -46.34 -5.86
CA SER A 28 -27.31 -46.65 -4.66
C SER A 28 -28.09 -47.42 -3.60
N CYS A 29 -29.41 -47.30 -3.58
CA CYS A 29 -30.29 -48.03 -2.69
C CYS A 29 -30.84 -49.34 -3.30
N ASN A 30 -30.38 -49.76 -4.48
CA ASN A 30 -30.88 -50.87 -5.25
C ASN A 30 -32.39 -50.81 -5.60
N TYR A 31 -32.95 -49.60 -5.64
CA TYR A 31 -34.29 -49.36 -6.13
C TYR A 31 -34.29 -49.25 -7.66
N ASN A 32 -34.96 -50.15 -8.30
CA ASN A 32 -35.15 -50.11 -9.78
C ASN A 32 -36.49 -49.47 -10.12
N VAL A 33 -36.54 -48.16 -10.02
CA VAL A 33 -37.74 -47.36 -10.39
C VAL A 33 -37.64 -46.86 -11.82
N GLY A 34 -38.77 -46.82 -12.53
CA GLY A 34 -38.84 -46.26 -13.88
C GLY A 34 -38.47 -44.78 -13.89
N ILE A 35 -37.79 -44.32 -14.94
CA ILE A 35 -37.35 -42.96 -15.10
C ILE A 35 -38.51 -41.93 -14.98
N ASN A 36 -39.75 -42.35 -15.26
CA ASN A 36 -40.94 -41.51 -15.18
C ASN A 36 -41.25 -41.12 -13.73
N VAL A 37 -41.05 -42.02 -12.73
CA VAL A 37 -41.24 -41.69 -11.32
C VAL A 37 -40.21 -40.65 -10.87
N ILE A 38 -38.96 -40.83 -11.30
CA ILE A 38 -37.90 -39.87 -10.97
C ILE A 38 -38.20 -38.47 -11.58
N LYS A 39 -38.67 -38.43 -12.83
CA LYS A 39 -39.10 -37.21 -13.46
C LYS A 39 -40.26 -36.56 -12.73
N GLU A 40 -41.24 -37.32 -12.33
CA GLU A 40 -42.40 -36.81 -11.57
C GLU A 40 -41.97 -36.15 -10.27
N ILE A 41 -41.08 -36.79 -9.50
CA ILE A 41 -40.52 -36.19 -8.28
C ILE A 41 -39.79 -34.85 -8.60
N VAL A 42 -38.95 -34.87 -9.63
CA VAL A 42 -38.18 -33.67 -10.04
C VAL A 42 -39.08 -32.56 -10.65
N ASP A 43 -40.19 -32.94 -11.26
CA ASP A 43 -41.14 -31.96 -11.84
C ASP A 43 -41.91 -31.19 -10.77
N ASN A 44 -42.02 -31.76 -9.54
CA ASN A 44 -42.64 -31.12 -8.39
C ASN A 44 -41.70 -30.13 -7.64
N ILE A 45 -40.45 -30.00 -8.05
CA ILE A 45 -39.54 -28.97 -7.50
C ILE A 45 -40.06 -27.57 -7.91
N ASN A 46 -40.33 -26.76 -6.92
CA ASN A 46 -40.70 -25.35 -7.15
C ASN A 46 -39.48 -24.52 -7.42
N VAL A 47 -39.38 -23.94 -8.63
CA VAL A 47 -38.20 -23.19 -9.09
C VAL A 47 -38.61 -21.80 -9.49
N TRP A 48 -37.90 -20.79 -8.96
CA TRP A 48 -38.03 -19.40 -9.35
C TRP A 48 -36.68 -18.87 -9.86
N ASP A 49 -36.67 -17.72 -10.48
CA ASP A 49 -35.44 -17.14 -10.99
C ASP A 49 -34.52 -16.76 -9.83
N ASP A 50 -33.23 -17.10 -9.95
CA ASP A 50 -32.22 -16.89 -8.91
C ASP A 50 -32.37 -17.75 -7.63
N ILE A 51 -33.09 -18.89 -7.70
CA ILE A 51 -33.18 -19.86 -6.59
C ILE A 51 -31.80 -20.38 -6.20
N ASN A 52 -31.55 -20.54 -4.89
CA ASN A 52 -30.29 -21.12 -4.42
C ASN A 52 -30.28 -22.64 -4.68
N ILE A 53 -29.13 -23.18 -5.10
CA ILE A 53 -28.95 -24.63 -5.30
C ILE A 53 -29.22 -25.44 -4.03
N GLU A 54 -28.98 -24.86 -2.83
CA GLU A 54 -29.29 -25.53 -1.57
C GLU A 54 -30.81 -25.72 -1.38
N ASP A 55 -31.60 -24.68 -1.73
CA ASP A 55 -33.07 -24.74 -1.61
C ASP A 55 -33.67 -25.81 -2.55
N ILE A 56 -33.06 -25.97 -3.76
CA ILE A 56 -33.45 -27.07 -4.66
C ILE A 56 -33.13 -28.43 -4.03
N GLN A 57 -31.98 -28.58 -3.39
CA GLN A 57 -31.58 -29.83 -2.76
C GLN A 57 -32.44 -30.17 -1.54
N ASP A 58 -32.80 -29.16 -0.75
CA ASP A 58 -33.70 -29.33 0.39
C ASP A 58 -35.10 -29.80 -0.10
N GLN A 59 -35.64 -29.18 -1.16
CA GLN A 59 -36.89 -29.66 -1.77
C GLN A 59 -36.80 -31.10 -2.30
N ILE A 60 -35.67 -31.51 -2.88
CA ILE A 60 -35.48 -32.91 -3.33
C ILE A 60 -35.52 -33.87 -2.13
N GLU A 61 -34.89 -33.52 -1.02
CA GLU A 61 -34.90 -34.33 0.21
C GLU A 61 -36.33 -34.50 0.76
N GLU A 62 -37.10 -33.39 0.81
CA GLU A 62 -38.50 -33.40 1.23
C GLU A 62 -39.38 -34.23 0.28
N LEU A 63 -39.29 -33.99 -1.03
CA LEU A 63 -40.06 -34.75 -2.02
C LEU A 63 -39.77 -36.25 -2.01
N LEU A 64 -38.50 -36.64 -1.82
CA LEU A 64 -38.17 -38.08 -1.68
C LEU A 64 -38.79 -38.69 -0.43
N MET A 65 -38.95 -37.94 0.65
CA MET A 65 -39.68 -38.40 1.85
C MET A 65 -41.19 -38.48 1.57
N ASP A 66 -41.79 -37.46 0.95
CA ASP A 66 -43.22 -37.41 0.66
C ASP A 66 -43.69 -38.47 -0.34
N TYR A 67 -42.82 -38.87 -1.26
CA TYR A 67 -43.06 -39.99 -2.19
C TYR A 67 -42.76 -41.36 -1.59
N ASP A 68 -42.56 -41.45 -0.27
CA ASP A 68 -42.31 -42.70 0.50
C ASP A 68 -41.00 -43.39 0.11
N TYR A 69 -39.94 -42.63 -0.22
CA TYR A 69 -38.59 -43.13 -0.46
C TYR A 69 -37.58 -42.69 0.62
N PRO A 70 -37.80 -42.91 1.92
CA PRO A 70 -36.95 -42.38 2.98
C PRO A 70 -35.51 -42.88 2.93
N ASN A 71 -35.29 -44.12 2.46
CA ASN A 71 -33.95 -44.66 2.29
C ASN A 71 -33.17 -43.94 1.18
N VAL A 72 -33.84 -43.57 0.09
CA VAL A 72 -33.24 -42.81 -1.02
C VAL A 72 -32.95 -41.36 -0.59
N ALA A 73 -33.87 -40.76 0.15
CA ALA A 73 -33.64 -39.44 0.75
C ALA A 73 -32.40 -39.44 1.66
N LYS A 74 -32.28 -40.48 2.53
CA LYS A 74 -31.09 -40.63 3.40
C LYS A 74 -29.79 -40.76 2.60
N GLU A 75 -29.75 -41.57 1.55
CA GLU A 75 -28.56 -41.71 0.68
C GLU A 75 -28.27 -40.40 -0.07
N TYR A 76 -29.29 -39.66 -0.50
CA TYR A 76 -29.13 -38.38 -1.14
C TYR A 76 -28.49 -37.35 -0.16
N ILE A 77 -28.96 -37.29 1.09
CA ILE A 77 -28.42 -36.46 2.17
C ILE A 77 -26.95 -36.85 2.46
N LEU A 78 -26.66 -38.15 2.57
CA LEU A 78 -25.32 -38.68 2.80
C LEU A 78 -24.36 -38.33 1.64
N TYR A 79 -24.82 -38.43 0.40
CA TYR A 79 -24.07 -38.08 -0.77
C TYR A 79 -23.73 -36.55 -0.76
N ARG A 80 -24.72 -35.73 -0.48
CA ARG A 80 -24.56 -34.26 -0.34
C ARG A 80 -23.55 -33.94 0.78
N TYR A 81 -23.66 -34.59 1.92
CA TYR A 81 -22.73 -34.45 3.05
C TYR A 81 -21.30 -34.88 2.69
N LYS A 82 -21.10 -36.02 2.06
CA LYS A 82 -19.79 -36.52 1.61
C LYS A 82 -19.12 -35.53 0.64
N HIS A 83 -19.86 -34.98 -0.31
CA HIS A 83 -19.35 -33.98 -1.24
C HIS A 83 -19.00 -32.67 -0.56
N ARG A 84 -19.76 -32.25 0.45
CA ARG A 84 -19.42 -31.05 1.27
C ARG A 84 -18.15 -31.33 2.08
N LEU A 85 -18.04 -32.48 2.68
CA LEU A 85 -16.85 -32.89 3.44
C LEU A 85 -15.59 -32.96 2.55
N ALA A 86 -15.70 -33.53 1.35
CA ALA A 86 -14.58 -33.60 0.41
C ALA A 86 -14.08 -32.22 -0.02
N ARG A 87 -14.99 -31.26 -0.23
CA ARG A 87 -14.60 -29.86 -0.52
C ARG A 87 -13.90 -29.20 0.67
N ASN A 88 -14.46 -29.35 1.88
CA ASN A 88 -13.84 -28.80 3.09
C ASN A 88 -12.45 -29.41 3.35
N ILE A 89 -12.27 -30.71 3.06
CA ILE A 89 -10.96 -31.37 3.14
C ILE A 89 -9.98 -30.80 2.08
N ALA A 90 -10.44 -30.58 0.85
CA ALA A 90 -9.60 -30.02 -0.21
C ALA A 90 -9.14 -28.59 0.14
N ASP A 91 -10.03 -27.73 0.64
CA ASP A 91 -9.72 -26.37 1.08
C ASP A 91 -8.78 -26.38 2.30
N SER A 92 -9.00 -27.28 3.25
CA SER A 92 -8.12 -27.49 4.40
C SER A 92 -6.73 -27.97 3.97
N ASN A 93 -6.64 -28.87 3.00
CA ASN A 93 -5.36 -29.36 2.47
C ASN A 93 -4.59 -28.24 1.76
N LYS A 94 -5.27 -27.41 0.97
CA LYS A 94 -4.62 -26.23 0.32
C LYS A 94 -4.06 -25.27 1.37
N PHE A 95 -4.83 -24.96 2.41
CA PHE A 95 -4.39 -24.12 3.52
C PHE A 95 -3.19 -24.73 4.24
N ASN A 96 -3.25 -26.02 4.61
CA ASN A 96 -2.16 -26.71 5.28
C ASN A 96 -0.89 -26.75 4.42
N ASN A 97 -1.00 -27.00 3.12
CA ASN A 97 0.13 -26.96 2.19
C ASN A 97 0.79 -25.56 2.14
N THR A 98 -0.02 -24.50 2.13
CA THR A 98 0.52 -23.11 2.18
C THR A 98 1.30 -22.88 3.47
N ILE A 99 0.79 -23.31 4.62
CA ILE A 99 1.49 -23.19 5.91
C ILE A 99 2.80 -24.00 5.90
N GLU A 100 2.78 -25.24 5.39
CA GLU A 100 3.98 -26.07 5.27
C GLU A 100 5.04 -25.47 4.36
N GLU A 101 4.62 -24.86 3.25
CA GLU A 101 5.54 -24.13 2.33
C GLU A 101 6.19 -22.95 3.02
N ILE A 102 5.42 -22.14 3.76
CA ILE A 102 5.96 -21.00 4.53
C ILE A 102 6.98 -21.52 5.56
N VAL A 103 6.61 -22.51 6.37
CA VAL A 103 7.47 -23.05 7.45
C VAL A 103 8.71 -23.76 6.89
N SER A 104 8.59 -24.43 5.75
CA SER A 104 9.73 -25.09 5.08
C SER A 104 10.65 -24.11 4.31
N GLY A 105 10.28 -22.83 4.25
CA GLY A 105 11.03 -21.78 3.53
C GLY A 105 10.98 -21.92 2.01
N LYS A 106 9.99 -22.64 1.47
CA LYS A 106 9.73 -22.67 0.03
C LYS A 106 9.21 -21.32 -0.45
N THR A 107 9.62 -20.94 -1.64
CA THR A 107 9.19 -19.70 -2.28
C THR A 107 7.82 -19.91 -2.93
N ASN A 108 6.83 -19.12 -2.54
CA ASN A 108 5.50 -19.10 -3.12
C ASN A 108 5.00 -17.65 -3.27
N ASP A 109 3.79 -17.45 -3.76
CA ASP A 109 3.22 -16.11 -3.97
C ASP A 109 3.10 -15.33 -2.66
N VAL A 110 2.79 -15.99 -1.53
CA VAL A 110 2.69 -15.36 -0.21
C VAL A 110 4.05 -14.87 0.28
N THR A 111 5.11 -15.69 0.10
CA THR A 111 6.46 -15.32 0.54
C THR A 111 7.11 -14.24 -0.32
N ASN A 112 6.63 -14.04 -1.55
CA ASN A 112 7.13 -13.05 -2.52
C ASN A 112 6.25 -11.79 -2.62
N GLU A 113 5.22 -11.66 -1.80
CA GLU A 113 4.27 -10.55 -1.87
C GLU A 113 4.92 -9.21 -1.49
N ASN A 114 5.86 -9.23 -0.53
CA ASN A 114 6.52 -8.02 -0.02
C ASN A 114 8.04 -8.15 -0.09
N GLY A 115 8.69 -7.40 -0.98
CA GLY A 115 10.14 -7.40 -1.18
C GLY A 115 10.97 -6.90 0.02
N ASN A 116 10.36 -6.33 1.06
CA ASN A 116 11.05 -5.89 2.27
C ASN A 116 11.00 -6.90 3.42
N LYS A 117 10.26 -8.01 3.25
CA LYS A 117 10.19 -9.11 4.23
C LYS A 117 11.06 -10.28 3.76
N ASN A 118 11.96 -10.75 4.61
CA ASN A 118 12.71 -11.98 4.36
C ASN A 118 11.93 -13.17 4.96
N ALA A 119 11.14 -13.84 4.14
CA ALA A 119 10.29 -14.96 4.54
C ALA A 119 11.02 -16.15 5.21
N LYS A 120 12.34 -16.19 5.16
CA LYS A 120 13.16 -17.22 5.82
C LYS A 120 13.50 -16.91 7.29
N GLN A 121 13.23 -15.70 7.75
CA GLN A 121 13.41 -15.33 9.16
C GLN A 121 12.24 -15.79 10.01
N PHE A 122 12.53 -16.30 11.21
CA PHE A 122 11.52 -16.90 12.09
C PHE A 122 10.36 -15.96 12.44
N ASN A 123 10.65 -14.71 12.78
CA ASN A 123 9.63 -13.71 13.09
C ASN A 123 8.73 -13.39 11.87
N VAL A 124 9.31 -13.32 10.67
CA VAL A 124 8.56 -13.14 9.43
C VAL A 124 7.71 -14.37 9.11
N MET A 125 8.26 -15.59 9.25
CA MET A 125 7.49 -16.83 9.08
C MET A 125 6.26 -16.88 10.00
N ARG A 126 6.46 -16.51 11.28
CA ARG A 126 5.36 -16.47 12.25
C ARG A 126 4.27 -15.47 11.85
N ASP A 127 4.67 -14.28 11.38
CA ASP A 127 3.73 -13.25 10.90
C ASP A 127 2.97 -13.73 9.66
N LEU A 128 3.64 -14.36 8.69
CA LEU A 128 3.00 -14.93 7.50
C LEU A 128 1.99 -16.03 7.83
N VAL A 129 2.33 -16.94 8.77
CA VAL A 129 1.40 -17.98 9.24
C VAL A 129 0.17 -17.37 9.90
N ALA A 130 0.36 -16.38 10.78
CA ALA A 130 -0.74 -15.66 11.40
C ALA A 130 -1.60 -14.92 10.36
N GLY A 131 -0.97 -14.31 9.36
CA GLY A 131 -1.65 -13.65 8.25
C GLY A 131 -2.53 -14.60 7.44
N GLU A 132 -2.05 -15.82 7.11
CA GLU A 132 -2.86 -16.79 6.37
C GLU A 132 -4.08 -17.28 7.19
N VAL A 133 -3.93 -17.44 8.51
CA VAL A 133 -5.06 -17.72 9.39
C VAL A 133 -6.09 -16.59 9.36
N CYS A 134 -5.64 -15.34 9.50
CA CYS A 134 -6.52 -14.16 9.44
C CYS A 134 -7.22 -14.01 8.09
N LYS A 135 -6.51 -14.21 6.97
CA LYS A 135 -7.10 -14.25 5.61
C LYS A 135 -8.24 -15.24 5.51
N LYS A 136 -8.03 -16.47 6.01
CA LYS A 136 -9.05 -17.51 5.99
C LYS A 136 -10.27 -17.09 6.80
N LEU A 137 -10.08 -16.68 8.04
CA LEU A 137 -11.18 -16.30 8.94
C LEU A 137 -11.95 -15.07 8.39
N TYR A 138 -11.25 -14.05 7.90
CA TYR A 138 -11.89 -12.88 7.28
C TYR A 138 -12.78 -13.28 6.09
N LYS A 139 -12.28 -14.14 5.19
CA LYS A 139 -13.02 -14.60 4.01
C LYS A 139 -14.23 -15.45 4.36
N GLU A 140 -14.12 -16.29 5.38
CA GLU A 140 -15.19 -17.20 5.79
C GLU A 140 -16.27 -16.54 6.63
N LEU A 141 -15.90 -15.62 7.52
CA LEU A 141 -16.79 -15.11 8.58
C LEU A 141 -17.25 -13.67 8.38
N GLU A 142 -16.44 -12.82 7.77
CA GLU A 142 -16.70 -11.36 7.78
C GLU A 142 -16.87 -10.75 6.41
N CYS A 143 -16.12 -11.19 5.40
CA CYS A 143 -16.15 -10.58 4.09
C CYS A 143 -17.54 -10.73 3.44
N ASN A 144 -18.05 -9.63 2.87
CA ASN A 144 -19.25 -9.70 2.05
C ASN A 144 -19.05 -10.72 0.91
N LYS A 145 -19.96 -11.69 0.78
CA LYS A 145 -19.82 -12.81 -0.17
C LYS A 145 -19.71 -12.34 -1.63
N GLU A 146 -20.43 -11.28 -1.99
CA GLU A 146 -20.38 -10.71 -3.33
C GLU A 146 -19.02 -10.05 -3.60
N LEU A 147 -18.52 -9.24 -2.66
CA LEU A 147 -17.19 -8.65 -2.76
C LEU A 147 -16.09 -9.70 -2.74
N LEU A 148 -16.24 -10.75 -1.94
CA LEU A 148 -15.31 -11.87 -1.95
C LEU A 148 -15.26 -12.57 -3.32
N LYS A 149 -16.41 -12.74 -3.98
CA LYS A 149 -16.47 -13.26 -5.35
C LYS A 149 -15.71 -12.34 -6.30
N LEU A 150 -15.99 -11.03 -6.29
CA LEU A 150 -15.30 -10.05 -7.13
C LEU A 150 -13.78 -10.02 -6.86
N HIS A 151 -13.37 -10.17 -5.60
CA HIS A 151 -11.96 -10.29 -5.22
C HIS A 151 -11.29 -11.55 -5.78
N ASN A 152 -11.99 -12.68 -5.72
CA ASN A 152 -11.45 -13.98 -6.17
C ASN A 152 -11.31 -14.05 -7.70
N ILE A 153 -12.26 -13.49 -8.46
CA ILE A 153 -12.19 -13.45 -9.93
C ILE A 153 -11.31 -12.30 -10.46
N GLY A 154 -10.86 -11.38 -9.59
CA GLY A 154 -9.91 -10.33 -9.94
C GLY A 154 -10.52 -9.05 -10.52
N VAL A 155 -11.82 -8.81 -10.34
CA VAL A 155 -12.47 -7.51 -10.63
C VAL A 155 -12.02 -6.45 -9.64
N ILE A 156 -11.85 -6.85 -8.38
CA ILE A 156 -11.32 -5.99 -7.32
C ILE A 156 -10.21 -6.69 -6.55
N HIS A 157 -9.45 -5.93 -5.78
CA HIS A 157 -8.54 -6.46 -4.78
C HIS A 157 -8.78 -5.79 -3.43
N ILE A 158 -9.17 -6.59 -2.43
CA ILE A 158 -9.23 -6.15 -1.03
C ILE A 158 -7.81 -6.31 -0.48
N HIS A 159 -7.15 -5.18 -0.20
CA HIS A 159 -5.79 -5.18 0.34
C HIS A 159 -5.76 -5.62 1.80
N ASP A 160 -4.62 -6.16 2.23
CA ASP A 160 -4.29 -6.45 3.63
C ASP A 160 -5.32 -7.36 4.33
N THR A 161 -5.86 -8.35 3.61
CA THR A 161 -6.84 -9.32 4.15
C THR A 161 -6.25 -10.17 5.28
N ASP A 162 -4.93 -10.26 5.38
CA ASP A 162 -4.17 -10.88 6.45
C ASP A 162 -4.24 -10.14 7.80
N TYR A 163 -4.68 -8.88 7.79
CA TYR A 163 -4.90 -8.07 9.00
C TYR A 163 -6.37 -7.74 9.28
N ARG A 164 -7.28 -7.91 8.27
CA ARG A 164 -8.67 -7.45 8.36
C ARG A 164 -9.47 -8.09 9.50
N PHE A 165 -9.23 -9.36 9.81
CA PHE A 165 -9.90 -10.07 10.89
C PHE A 165 -9.47 -9.57 12.29
N MET A 166 -8.30 -8.96 12.41
CA MET A 166 -7.84 -8.33 13.63
C MET A 166 -8.37 -6.89 13.73
N HIS A 167 -9.57 -6.73 14.26
CA HIS A 167 -10.22 -5.42 14.40
C HIS A 167 -9.39 -4.45 15.23
N GLY A 168 -9.44 -3.18 14.88
CA GLY A 168 -8.70 -2.12 15.55
C GLY A 168 -7.29 -1.87 15.03
N VAL A 169 -6.85 -2.65 14.02
CA VAL A 169 -5.58 -2.42 13.32
C VAL A 169 -5.81 -1.51 12.11
N THR A 170 -4.92 -0.55 11.91
CA THR A 170 -5.02 0.49 10.87
C THR A 170 -3.95 0.30 9.82
N ASN A 171 -4.14 0.90 8.63
CA ASN A 171 -3.16 0.83 7.55
C ASN A 171 -2.03 1.86 7.80
N CYS A 172 -2.01 2.96 7.07
CA CYS A 172 -0.95 3.97 7.15
C CYS A 172 -1.34 5.13 8.05
N SER A 173 -0.33 5.79 8.65
CA SER A 173 -0.57 6.86 9.60
C SER A 173 0.46 7.98 9.54
N LEU A 174 0.02 9.16 9.98
CA LEU A 174 0.84 10.33 10.31
C LEU A 174 0.96 10.41 11.83
N VAL A 175 2.08 10.00 12.37
CA VAL A 175 2.29 9.92 13.83
C VAL A 175 2.46 11.32 14.42
N ASN A 176 1.69 11.65 15.45
CA ASN A 176 1.84 12.91 16.17
C ASN A 176 3.02 12.86 17.14
N LEU A 177 4.22 12.83 16.57
CA LEU A 177 5.46 12.75 17.34
C LEU A 177 5.67 14.01 18.21
N GLU A 178 5.16 15.17 17.78
CA GLU A 178 5.18 16.39 18.58
C GLU A 178 4.49 16.18 19.93
N ASP A 179 3.22 15.76 19.92
CA ASP A 179 2.46 15.53 21.13
C ASP A 179 3.15 14.51 22.05
N MET A 180 3.64 13.41 21.49
CA MET A 180 4.30 12.35 22.26
C MET A 180 5.61 12.81 22.92
N LEU A 181 6.38 13.68 22.26
CA LEU A 181 7.64 14.21 22.78
C LEU A 181 7.42 15.37 23.75
N GLN A 182 6.42 16.24 23.51
CA GLN A 182 6.18 17.42 24.37
C GLN A 182 5.42 17.05 25.65
N ASN A 183 4.47 16.09 25.56
CA ASN A 183 3.60 15.72 26.69
C ASN A 183 3.95 14.35 27.30
N GLY A 184 5.01 13.71 26.79
CA GLY A 184 5.37 12.37 27.19
C GLY A 184 4.46 11.29 26.55
N THR A 185 4.86 10.04 26.67
CA THR A 185 4.13 8.88 26.16
C THR A 185 4.38 7.65 27.04
N VAL A 186 3.69 6.53 26.75
CA VAL A 186 3.91 5.27 27.47
C VAL A 186 4.31 4.19 26.47
N ILE A 187 5.42 3.52 26.68
CA ILE A 187 5.89 2.38 25.89
C ILE A 187 6.08 1.19 26.84
N ASN A 188 5.45 0.06 26.54
CA ASN A 188 5.50 -1.15 27.37
C ASN A 188 5.22 -0.88 28.87
N GLY A 189 4.22 -0.03 29.16
CA GLY A 189 3.84 0.32 30.53
C GLY A 189 4.82 1.22 31.28
N LYS A 190 5.80 1.82 30.58
CA LYS A 190 6.76 2.76 31.18
C LYS A 190 6.51 4.16 30.64
N LEU A 191 6.39 5.12 31.56
CA LEU A 191 6.28 6.54 31.21
C LEU A 191 7.61 7.03 30.62
N ILE A 192 7.52 7.64 29.46
CA ILE A 192 8.61 8.34 28.80
C ILE A 192 8.29 9.83 28.89
N GLU A 193 9.05 10.55 29.69
CA GLU A 193 8.87 11.98 29.88
C GLU A 193 9.42 12.80 28.71
N LYS A 194 9.10 14.10 28.69
CA LYS A 194 9.62 15.05 27.70
C LYS A 194 11.17 15.03 27.68
N PRO A 195 11.80 14.81 26.53
CA PRO A 195 13.26 14.83 26.42
C PRO A 195 13.85 16.24 26.61
N HIS A 196 15.08 16.29 27.10
CA HIS A 196 15.82 17.53 27.38
C HIS A 196 16.99 17.76 26.41
N SER A 197 17.07 17.02 25.31
CA SER A 197 18.08 17.20 24.25
C SER A 197 17.60 16.59 22.93
N LEU A 198 18.19 17.02 21.83
CA LEU A 198 17.91 16.43 20.51
C LEU A 198 18.27 14.96 20.46
N ARG A 199 19.41 14.56 21.05
CA ARG A 199 19.86 13.16 21.08
C ARG A 199 18.84 12.26 21.77
N THR A 200 18.32 12.67 22.91
CA THR A 200 17.31 11.91 23.66
C THR A 200 15.98 11.89 22.89
N ALA A 201 15.55 13.03 22.34
CA ALA A 201 14.33 13.12 21.52
C ALA A 201 14.38 12.18 20.31
N THR A 202 15.52 12.14 19.60
CA THR A 202 15.72 11.26 18.44
C THR A 202 15.67 9.78 18.84
N THR A 203 16.29 9.39 19.94
CA THR A 203 16.26 8.01 20.43
C THR A 203 14.83 7.60 20.83
N ILE A 204 14.10 8.46 21.53
CA ILE A 204 12.69 8.22 21.88
C ILE A 204 11.83 8.13 20.63
N ALA A 205 12.05 9.00 19.63
CA ALA A 205 11.33 8.97 18.36
C ALA A 205 11.45 7.61 17.66
N THR A 206 12.64 7.00 17.64
CA THR A 206 12.83 5.67 17.02
C THR A 206 12.14 4.55 17.81
N GLN A 207 12.09 4.64 19.15
CA GLN A 207 11.34 3.71 19.98
C GLN A 207 9.83 3.84 19.74
N ILE A 208 9.31 5.07 19.66
CA ILE A 208 7.91 5.35 19.31
C ILE A 208 7.57 4.75 17.96
N LEU A 209 8.38 5.02 16.93
CA LEU A 209 8.14 4.51 15.57
C LEU A 209 8.12 2.99 15.50
N THR A 210 9.02 2.32 16.23
CA THR A 210 9.04 0.86 16.31
C THR A 210 7.79 0.32 17.00
N ALA A 211 7.35 0.95 18.10
CA ALA A 211 6.16 0.55 18.84
C ALA A 211 4.86 0.82 18.03
N VAL A 212 4.76 1.95 17.35
CA VAL A 212 3.65 2.27 16.44
C VAL A 212 3.61 1.28 15.28
N SER A 213 4.75 1.02 14.62
CA SER A 213 4.84 0.03 13.53
C SER A 213 4.52 -1.40 13.96
N SER A 214 4.62 -1.70 15.26
CA SER A 214 4.22 -2.99 15.83
C SER A 214 2.74 -3.05 16.20
N SER A 215 2.04 -1.90 16.17
CA SER A 215 0.63 -1.76 16.54
C SER A 215 -0.29 -1.48 15.35
N GLN A 216 0.28 -1.42 14.13
CA GLN A 216 -0.42 -1.28 12.85
C GLN A 216 0.33 -2.07 11.77
N TYR A 217 -0.25 -2.19 10.56
CA TYR A 217 0.37 -3.00 9.50
C TYR A 217 0.94 -2.20 8.33
N GLY A 218 0.56 -0.93 8.17
CA GLY A 218 1.05 -0.09 7.08
C GLY A 218 2.19 0.84 7.46
N GLY A 219 2.46 1.83 6.62
CA GLY A 219 3.54 2.78 6.80
C GLY A 219 3.28 3.81 7.89
N VAL A 220 4.34 4.26 8.52
CA VAL A 220 4.34 5.36 9.50
C VAL A 220 5.09 6.56 8.93
N SER A 221 4.52 7.75 9.06
CA SER A 221 5.19 8.99 8.63
C SER A 221 5.39 9.94 9.79
N ILE A 222 6.54 10.61 9.80
CA ILE A 222 6.89 11.68 10.74
C ILE A 222 7.45 12.88 9.98
N THR A 223 7.54 14.02 10.64
CA THR A 223 8.28 15.19 10.16
C THR A 223 9.50 15.47 11.05
N LEU A 224 10.56 16.03 10.45
CA LEU A 224 11.71 16.52 11.20
C LEU A 224 11.38 17.76 12.03
N ALA A 225 10.36 18.53 11.63
CA ALA A 225 9.91 19.69 12.36
C ALA A 225 9.53 19.37 13.81
N HIS A 226 8.98 18.16 14.10
CA HIS A 226 8.69 17.73 15.48
C HIS A 226 9.93 17.51 16.34
N LEU A 227 11.13 17.38 15.74
CA LEU A 227 12.41 17.32 16.44
C LEU A 227 13.09 18.69 16.57
N ALA A 228 12.69 19.67 15.77
CA ALA A 228 13.31 20.99 15.74
C ALA A 228 13.31 21.75 17.08
N PRO A 229 12.26 21.71 17.92
CA PRO A 229 12.29 22.31 19.26
C PRO A 229 13.42 21.78 20.13
N PHE A 230 13.80 20.52 19.98
CA PHE A 230 14.87 19.91 20.77
C PHE A 230 16.27 20.31 20.30
N VAL A 231 16.42 20.79 19.07
CA VAL A 231 17.64 21.44 18.59
C VAL A 231 17.85 22.75 19.38
N ARG A 232 16.79 23.55 19.59
CA ARG A 232 16.82 24.79 20.35
C ARG A 232 17.15 24.50 21.82
N ILE A 233 16.52 23.52 22.43
CA ILE A 233 16.82 23.07 23.81
C ILE A 233 18.30 22.66 23.96
N SER A 234 18.83 21.89 23.01
CA SER A 234 20.25 21.51 23.04
C SER A 234 21.17 22.71 22.85
N LYS A 235 20.81 23.68 22.01
CA LYS A 235 21.55 24.92 21.84
C LYS A 235 21.60 25.73 23.14
N GLU A 236 20.48 25.94 23.79
CA GLU A 236 20.37 26.63 25.08
C GLU A 236 21.21 25.94 26.16
N TYR A 237 21.19 24.60 26.21
CA TYR A 237 22.03 23.82 27.09
C TYR A 237 23.54 24.13 26.86
N TYR A 238 24.01 24.13 25.61
CA TYR A 238 25.40 24.44 25.32
C TYR A 238 25.74 25.92 25.57
N GLU A 239 24.79 26.84 25.35
CA GLU A 239 24.96 28.24 25.68
C GLU A 239 25.16 28.47 27.20
N GLU A 240 24.48 27.71 28.03
CA GLU A 240 24.64 27.73 29.47
C GLU A 240 25.98 27.08 29.90
N GLN A 241 26.34 25.93 29.29
CA GLN A 241 27.61 25.25 29.58
C GLN A 241 28.83 26.12 29.28
N PHE A 242 28.76 27.03 28.32
CA PHE A 242 29.86 27.89 27.91
C PHE A 242 29.64 29.37 28.29
N LYS A 243 28.79 29.64 29.28
CA LYS A 243 28.42 31.02 29.66
C LYS A 243 29.58 31.88 30.12
N ASP A 244 30.59 31.29 30.73
CA ASP A 244 31.75 31.98 31.29
C ASP A 244 32.84 32.30 30.24
N LEU A 245 32.64 31.89 28.97
CA LEU A 245 33.56 32.17 27.90
C LEU A 245 33.24 33.52 27.23
N SER A 246 34.27 34.11 26.58
CA SER A 246 34.03 35.30 25.73
C SER A 246 33.05 34.97 24.62
N GLN A 247 32.24 35.95 24.18
CA GLN A 247 31.13 35.75 23.21
C GLN A 247 31.58 35.02 21.93
N ASN A 248 32.77 35.37 21.37
CA ASN A 248 33.30 34.72 20.19
C ASN A 248 33.65 33.25 20.43
N LYS A 249 34.32 32.95 21.55
CA LYS A 249 34.64 31.56 21.92
C LYS A 249 33.39 30.74 22.22
N LYS A 250 32.43 31.31 22.98
CA LYS A 250 31.13 30.73 23.26
C LYS A 250 30.42 30.35 21.95
N LYS A 251 30.24 31.29 21.02
CA LYS A 251 29.56 31.05 19.73
C LYS A 251 30.22 29.91 18.93
N VAL A 252 31.55 29.88 18.84
CA VAL A 252 32.29 28.83 18.13
C VAL A 252 32.06 27.46 18.75
N LEU A 253 32.14 27.35 20.08
CA LEU A 253 31.97 26.09 20.79
C LEU A 253 30.51 25.60 20.76
N VAL A 254 29.54 26.47 21.01
CA VAL A 254 28.11 26.13 20.90
C VAL A 254 27.80 25.57 19.52
N ASN A 255 28.20 26.27 18.45
CA ASN A 255 27.97 25.81 17.08
C ASN A 255 28.67 24.46 16.81
N LYS A 256 29.89 24.26 17.29
CA LYS A 256 30.62 22.98 17.11
C LYS A 256 29.92 21.83 17.80
N PHE A 257 29.51 21.97 19.04
CA PHE A 257 28.84 20.92 19.80
C PHE A 257 27.45 20.65 19.31
N LEU A 258 26.68 21.69 19.01
CA LEU A 258 25.34 21.57 18.45
C LEU A 258 25.36 20.86 17.08
N TYR A 259 26.27 21.27 16.17
CA TYR A 259 26.42 20.61 14.87
C TYR A 259 26.76 19.12 15.04
N LYS A 260 27.67 18.80 15.97
CA LYS A 260 28.02 17.41 16.26
C LYS A 260 26.80 16.63 16.77
N GLU A 261 26.00 17.19 17.68
CA GLU A 261 24.80 16.56 18.20
C GLU A 261 23.75 16.33 17.10
N ILE A 262 23.53 17.32 16.23
CA ILE A 262 22.62 17.18 15.07
C ILE A 262 23.08 16.02 14.18
N SER A 263 24.38 15.99 13.85
CA SER A 263 24.95 14.94 12.99
C SER A 263 24.83 13.55 13.61
N ASP A 264 25.21 13.40 14.90
CA ASP A 264 25.09 12.14 15.64
C ASP A 264 23.61 11.70 15.74
N SER A 265 22.69 12.65 15.95
CA SER A 265 21.24 12.37 16.07
C SER A 265 20.65 11.89 14.76
N MET A 266 20.93 12.55 13.65
CA MET A 266 20.43 12.13 12.33
C MET A 266 21.04 10.78 11.88
N GLN A 267 22.30 10.54 12.19
CA GLN A 267 22.91 9.24 12.00
C GLN A 267 22.20 8.15 12.85
N THR A 268 21.94 8.42 14.12
CA THR A 268 21.21 7.53 15.02
C THR A 268 19.81 7.22 14.50
N LEU A 269 19.06 8.24 14.06
CA LEU A 269 17.73 8.07 13.47
C LEU A 269 17.76 7.08 12.31
N LEU A 270 18.64 7.30 11.34
CA LEU A 270 18.74 6.44 10.16
C LEU A 270 19.17 5.01 10.51
N TYR A 271 20.17 4.85 11.39
CA TYR A 271 20.67 3.51 11.77
C TYR A 271 19.63 2.73 12.58
N GLN A 272 18.99 3.34 13.56
CA GLN A 272 18.01 2.65 14.40
C GLN A 272 16.77 2.23 13.58
N LEU A 273 16.27 3.08 12.66
CA LEU A 273 15.15 2.72 11.78
C LEU A 273 15.47 1.55 10.84
N ASN A 274 16.74 1.26 10.59
CA ASN A 274 17.16 0.13 9.76
C ASN A 274 17.62 -1.10 10.55
N SER A 275 18.02 -0.94 11.82
CA SER A 275 18.52 -2.03 12.65
C SER A 275 17.50 -2.57 13.65
N MET A 276 16.45 -1.82 13.94
CA MET A 276 15.33 -2.25 14.78
C MET A 276 14.23 -2.85 13.90
N THR A 277 13.64 -3.93 14.35
CA THR A 277 12.52 -4.57 13.65
C THR A 277 11.22 -4.46 14.45
N SER A 278 10.13 -4.24 13.77
CA SER A 278 8.77 -4.38 14.32
C SER A 278 8.44 -5.86 14.57
N THR A 279 7.32 -6.13 15.21
CA THR A 279 6.88 -7.50 15.53
C THR A 279 6.68 -8.40 14.32
N ASN A 280 6.38 -7.80 13.14
CA ASN A 280 6.24 -8.52 11.87
C ASN A 280 7.57 -8.80 11.14
N GLY A 281 8.71 -8.53 11.79
CA GLY A 281 10.03 -8.91 11.33
C GLY A 281 10.66 -8.05 10.24
N GLN A 282 10.11 -6.87 9.97
CA GLN A 282 10.68 -5.89 9.04
C GLN A 282 11.09 -4.60 9.77
N SER A 283 12.01 -3.85 9.18
CA SER A 283 12.27 -2.49 9.63
C SER A 283 11.00 -1.65 9.51
N PRO A 284 10.74 -0.68 10.42
CA PRO A 284 9.59 0.20 10.29
C PRO A 284 9.48 0.80 8.90
N PHE A 285 8.33 0.64 8.24
CA PHE A 285 8.04 1.27 6.96
C PHE A 285 7.85 2.77 7.18
N CYS A 286 8.96 3.46 7.45
CA CYS A 286 8.98 4.85 7.89
C CYS A 286 9.20 5.79 6.71
N THR A 287 8.42 6.89 6.69
CA THR A 287 8.59 8.03 5.81
C THR A 287 8.93 9.27 6.64
N ILE A 288 9.95 10.00 6.26
CA ILE A 288 10.33 11.28 6.87
C ILE A 288 9.98 12.41 5.91
N PHE A 289 9.12 13.29 6.37
CA PHE A 289 8.69 14.48 5.66
C PHE A 289 9.63 15.64 5.96
N CYS A 290 10.18 16.26 4.91
CA CYS A 290 11.15 17.34 4.98
C CYS A 290 10.54 18.59 4.32
N TYR A 291 9.70 19.30 5.06
CA TYR A 291 9.12 20.57 4.65
C TYR A 291 9.70 21.70 5.50
N ILE A 292 10.31 22.69 4.88
CA ILE A 292 10.99 23.79 5.58
C ILE A 292 10.01 24.60 6.41
N HIS A 293 8.83 24.91 5.85
CA HIS A 293 7.78 25.72 6.44
C HIS A 293 6.72 24.91 7.18
N GLU A 294 7.08 23.74 7.71
CA GLU A 294 6.16 22.94 8.53
C GLU A 294 5.82 23.64 9.85
N ASP A 295 6.82 24.32 10.44
CA ASP A 295 6.68 25.10 11.67
C ASP A 295 7.52 26.38 11.53
N GLU A 296 6.84 27.51 11.41
CA GLU A 296 7.48 28.82 11.19
C GLU A 296 8.33 29.28 12.39
N GLU A 297 8.08 28.78 13.60
CA GLU A 297 8.85 29.12 14.79
C GLU A 297 10.24 28.48 14.78
N TYR A 298 10.38 27.28 14.18
CA TYR A 298 11.61 26.48 14.24
C TYR A 298 12.26 26.24 12.88
N ILE A 299 12.07 27.17 11.92
CA ILE A 299 12.59 27.04 10.54
C ILE A 299 14.09 26.72 10.50
N GLU A 300 14.91 27.49 11.22
CA GLU A 300 16.37 27.33 11.13
C GLU A 300 16.84 26.01 11.74
N GLU A 301 16.22 25.58 12.81
CA GLU A 301 16.46 24.26 13.42
C GLU A 301 16.02 23.14 12.50
N ASN A 302 14.84 23.26 11.87
CA ASN A 302 14.33 22.29 10.90
C ASN A 302 15.23 22.20 9.67
N VAL A 303 15.67 23.33 9.14
CA VAL A 303 16.65 23.42 8.03
C VAL A 303 17.95 22.68 8.37
N ALA A 304 18.45 22.84 9.59
CA ALA A 304 19.65 22.13 10.03
C ALA A 304 19.47 20.61 10.04
N LEU A 305 18.31 20.13 10.51
CA LEU A 305 17.95 18.71 10.50
C LEU A 305 17.79 18.17 9.07
N ILE A 306 17.08 18.90 8.18
CA ILE A 306 16.89 18.51 6.77
C ILE A 306 18.23 18.40 6.03
N LYS A 307 19.10 19.39 6.19
CA LYS A 307 20.45 19.34 5.60
C LYS A 307 21.24 18.14 6.09
N GLU A 308 21.19 17.87 7.37
CA GLU A 308 21.99 16.79 7.94
C GLU A 308 21.44 15.40 7.58
N VAL A 309 20.12 15.19 7.53
CA VAL A 309 19.56 13.91 7.09
C VAL A 309 19.95 13.58 5.65
N PHE A 310 19.99 14.57 4.74
CA PHE A 310 20.47 14.36 3.38
C PHE A 310 21.96 14.00 3.34
N LYS A 311 22.81 14.69 4.12
CA LYS A 311 24.25 14.37 4.22
C LYS A 311 24.48 12.94 4.72
N GLN A 312 23.77 12.53 5.77
CA GLN A 312 23.85 11.17 6.30
C GLN A 312 23.32 10.14 5.28
N ARG A 313 22.26 10.47 4.54
CA ARG A 313 21.75 9.60 3.48
C ARG A 313 22.73 9.46 2.32
N ILE A 314 23.37 10.53 1.88
CA ILE A 314 24.45 10.51 0.86
C ILE A 314 25.61 9.62 1.31
N LYS A 315 26.02 9.70 2.58
CA LYS A 315 27.06 8.86 3.16
C LYS A 315 26.72 7.37 3.10
N GLY A 316 25.42 7.02 3.18
CA GLY A 316 24.93 5.64 3.20
C GLY A 316 25.24 4.90 4.49
N MET A 317 24.94 3.61 4.50
CA MET A 317 25.18 2.70 5.64
C MET A 317 26.22 1.64 5.29
N LYS A 318 26.83 1.06 6.31
CA LYS A 318 27.76 -0.05 6.11
C LYS A 318 27.03 -1.38 6.09
N GLY A 319 27.20 -2.13 5.02
CA GLY A 319 26.79 -3.53 4.91
C GLY A 319 27.71 -4.49 5.68
N PRO A 320 27.37 -5.79 5.72
CA PRO A 320 28.09 -6.79 6.52
C PRO A 320 29.59 -6.91 6.20
N ASN A 321 29.98 -6.65 4.96
CA ASN A 321 31.38 -6.71 4.50
C ASN A 321 32.09 -5.35 4.52
N GLY A 322 31.47 -4.29 5.08
CA GLY A 322 31.98 -2.93 5.10
C GLY A 322 31.72 -2.09 3.85
N SER A 323 31.14 -2.64 2.79
CA SER A 323 30.69 -1.88 1.61
C SER A 323 29.60 -0.90 2.00
N THR A 324 29.49 0.20 1.26
CA THR A 324 28.44 1.17 1.48
C THR A 324 27.18 0.75 0.75
N ILE A 325 26.08 0.54 1.50
CA ILE A 325 24.77 0.21 0.97
C ILE A 325 23.81 1.38 1.12
N ASN A 326 22.76 1.37 0.28
CA ASN A 326 21.65 2.31 0.35
C ASN A 326 20.47 1.63 1.07
N PRO A 327 20.09 2.02 2.29
CA PRO A 327 18.97 1.39 2.98
C PRO A 327 17.64 1.76 2.31
N ALA A 328 16.70 0.80 2.23
CA ALA A 328 15.37 1.05 1.68
C ALA A 328 14.59 2.10 2.48
N PHE A 329 14.79 2.13 3.80
CA PHE A 329 14.12 3.05 4.72
C PHE A 329 15.11 3.91 5.52
N PRO A 330 14.65 5.02 6.11
CA PRO A 330 13.36 5.68 5.86
C PRO A 330 13.26 6.25 4.45
N LYS A 331 12.06 6.27 3.90
CA LYS A 331 11.77 7.06 2.70
C LYS A 331 11.87 8.53 3.07
N LEU A 332 12.51 9.34 2.24
CA LEU A 332 12.61 10.79 2.41
C LEU A 332 11.73 11.49 1.39
N ILE A 333 10.99 12.50 1.82
CA ILE A 333 10.17 13.35 0.95
C ILE A 333 10.56 14.78 1.19
N TYR A 334 10.96 15.49 0.13
CA TYR A 334 11.35 16.90 0.18
C TYR A 334 10.34 17.76 -0.55
N VAL A 335 9.91 18.84 0.10
CA VAL A 335 8.94 19.78 -0.47
C VAL A 335 9.67 20.89 -1.19
N LEU A 336 9.38 21.03 -2.49
CA LEU A 336 9.81 22.15 -3.33
C LEU A 336 8.85 23.33 -3.12
N ASP A 337 9.39 24.48 -2.77
CA ASP A 337 8.63 25.72 -2.59
C ASP A 337 9.34 26.90 -3.28
N GLU A 338 8.72 28.07 -3.33
CA GLU A 338 9.19 29.23 -4.05
C GLU A 338 10.58 29.73 -3.60
N ASP A 339 10.90 29.57 -2.33
CA ASP A 339 12.15 30.02 -1.72
C ASP A 339 13.28 28.99 -1.71
N ASN A 340 13.06 27.81 -2.32
CA ASN A 340 14.07 26.77 -2.41
C ASN A 340 14.29 26.20 -3.81
N ILE A 341 13.39 26.48 -4.80
CA ILE A 341 13.48 25.87 -6.14
C ILE A 341 14.36 26.63 -7.12
N ASN A 342 14.50 27.93 -6.99
CA ASN A 342 15.23 28.77 -7.95
C ASN A 342 16.61 29.17 -7.42
N PRO A 343 17.64 29.26 -8.29
CA PRO A 343 18.93 29.83 -7.93
C PRO A 343 18.79 31.23 -7.31
N GLY A 344 19.53 31.45 -6.22
CA GLY A 344 19.53 32.73 -5.50
C GLY A 344 18.46 32.88 -4.43
N THR A 345 17.52 31.95 -4.32
CA THR A 345 16.57 31.93 -3.20
C THR A 345 17.22 31.43 -1.90
N LYS A 346 16.60 31.75 -0.75
CA LYS A 346 17.19 31.59 0.59
C LYS A 346 17.62 30.14 0.87
N TYR A 347 16.87 29.14 0.40
CA TYR A 347 17.08 27.72 0.73
C TYR A 347 17.45 26.87 -0.49
N TYR A 348 17.83 27.46 -1.61
CA TYR A 348 18.22 26.72 -2.83
C TYR A 348 19.38 25.74 -2.62
N ASP A 349 20.28 26.03 -1.68
CA ASP A 349 21.37 25.13 -1.33
C ASP A 349 20.89 23.79 -0.77
N ILE A 350 19.71 23.74 -0.13
CA ILE A 350 19.09 22.50 0.34
C ILE A 350 18.59 21.68 -0.85
N THR A 351 17.98 22.32 -1.85
CA THR A 351 17.52 21.65 -3.07
C THR A 351 18.71 21.07 -3.88
N LYS A 352 19.84 21.80 -3.93
CA LYS A 352 21.08 21.25 -4.51
C LYS A 352 21.55 20.00 -3.76
N LEU A 353 21.53 20.02 -2.44
CA LEU A 353 21.91 18.86 -1.62
C LEU A 353 20.91 17.69 -1.80
N ALA A 354 19.62 17.97 -1.91
CA ALA A 354 18.59 16.98 -2.21
C ALA A 354 18.82 16.34 -3.59
N ALA A 355 19.14 17.16 -4.62
CA ALA A 355 19.48 16.68 -5.96
C ALA A 355 20.72 15.77 -5.95
N GLU A 356 21.77 16.13 -5.21
CA GLU A 356 22.94 15.30 -5.02
C GLU A 356 22.58 13.96 -4.34
N CYS A 357 21.71 14.01 -3.32
CA CYS A 357 21.23 12.81 -2.65
C CYS A 357 20.44 11.91 -3.61
N THR A 358 19.57 12.45 -4.44
CA THR A 358 18.84 11.72 -5.48
C THR A 358 19.78 11.03 -6.46
N CYS A 359 20.80 11.73 -6.95
CA CYS A 359 21.79 11.15 -7.85
C CYS A 359 22.50 9.94 -7.26
N LYS A 360 22.79 9.97 -5.95
CA LYS A 360 23.58 8.95 -5.27
C LYS A 360 22.76 7.85 -4.58
N ARG A 361 21.47 8.13 -4.25
CA ARG A 361 20.68 7.26 -3.37
C ARG A 361 19.24 7.09 -3.78
N MET A 362 18.81 7.60 -4.93
CA MET A 362 17.42 7.54 -5.42
C MET A 362 16.38 8.17 -4.47
N VAL A 363 16.79 9.00 -3.55
CA VAL A 363 15.95 9.74 -2.59
C VAL A 363 16.50 11.15 -2.40
N PRO A 364 15.67 12.14 -2.02
CA PRO A 364 14.26 12.09 -1.67
C PRO A 364 13.33 12.02 -2.88
N ASP A 365 12.03 11.72 -2.60
CA ASP A 365 10.94 12.04 -3.51
C ASP A 365 10.54 13.51 -3.32
N TYR A 366 9.80 14.05 -4.30
CA TYR A 366 9.56 15.48 -4.37
C TYR A 366 8.07 15.81 -4.41
N ILE A 367 7.65 16.74 -3.56
CA ILE A 367 6.32 17.33 -3.55
C ILE A 367 6.45 18.80 -3.98
N SER A 368 5.59 19.25 -4.90
CA SER A 368 5.43 20.66 -5.23
C SER A 368 4.45 21.32 -4.28
N ALA A 369 4.92 22.25 -3.44
CA ALA A 369 4.03 23.03 -2.59
C ALA A 369 3.04 23.85 -3.43
N LYS A 370 3.46 24.40 -4.57
CA LYS A 370 2.64 25.17 -5.51
C LYS A 370 1.41 24.37 -5.97
N ILE A 371 1.63 23.15 -6.47
CA ILE A 371 0.56 22.31 -7.00
C ILE A 371 -0.26 21.68 -5.87
N MET A 372 0.39 21.27 -4.77
CA MET A 372 -0.33 20.69 -3.64
C MET A 372 -1.27 21.70 -2.97
N LYS A 373 -0.83 22.94 -2.76
CA LYS A 373 -1.68 24.02 -2.23
C LYS A 373 -2.92 24.24 -3.11
N LYS A 374 -2.79 24.11 -4.45
CA LYS A 374 -3.92 24.20 -5.39
C LYS A 374 -4.96 23.09 -5.16
N TYR A 375 -4.53 21.85 -4.88
CA TYR A 375 -5.41 20.67 -4.74
C TYR A 375 -5.88 20.39 -3.31
N LYS A 376 -5.23 21.00 -2.30
CA LYS A 376 -5.41 20.69 -0.87
C LYS A 376 -5.76 21.95 -0.04
N GLU A 377 -6.67 22.78 -0.55
CA GLU A 377 -7.22 23.94 0.18
C GLU A 377 -6.14 24.89 0.73
N GLY A 378 -5.10 25.17 -0.05
CA GLY A 378 -4.01 26.05 0.34
C GLY A 378 -2.94 25.43 1.26
N ASN A 379 -2.99 24.13 1.50
CA ASN A 379 -2.09 23.46 2.44
C ASN A 379 -1.12 22.50 1.74
N VAL A 380 0.01 22.22 2.43
CA VAL A 380 0.95 21.18 2.07
C VAL A 380 0.74 19.99 3.02
N PHE A 381 0.37 18.84 2.47
CA PHE A 381 0.08 17.63 3.24
C PHE A 381 1.27 16.68 3.23
N PRO A 382 1.64 16.10 4.37
CA PRO A 382 2.56 14.96 4.41
C PRO A 382 1.90 13.73 3.79
N SER A 383 2.69 12.90 3.08
CA SER A 383 2.20 11.61 2.62
C SER A 383 2.35 10.55 3.71
N MET A 384 1.39 9.62 3.76
CA MET A 384 1.46 8.42 4.59
C MET A 384 2.11 7.28 3.81
N GLY A 385 3.13 6.66 4.38
CA GLY A 385 3.82 5.55 3.73
C GLY A 385 4.33 5.92 2.34
N CYS A 386 3.85 5.23 1.30
CA CYS A 386 4.33 5.42 -0.07
C CYS A 386 3.83 6.70 -0.72
N ARG A 387 2.50 6.90 -0.79
CA ARG A 387 1.87 7.94 -1.60
C ARG A 387 0.47 8.36 -1.15
N SER A 388 -0.03 7.87 0.00
CA SER A 388 -1.38 8.17 0.46
C SER A 388 -1.44 9.57 1.06
N PHE A 389 -2.48 10.33 0.72
CA PHE A 389 -2.77 11.63 1.33
C PHE A 389 -4.14 11.60 2.00
N LEU A 390 -4.23 12.26 3.13
CA LEU A 390 -5.49 12.45 3.82
C LEU A 390 -6.37 13.50 3.13
N HIS A 391 -7.67 13.36 3.31
CA HIS A 391 -8.61 14.42 3.02
C HIS A 391 -8.38 15.61 3.98
N PRO A 392 -8.45 16.88 3.52
CA PRO A 392 -8.41 18.04 4.41
C PRO A 392 -9.46 17.93 5.52
N TRP A 393 -9.04 18.17 6.75
CA TRP A 393 -9.90 18.11 7.93
C TRP A 393 -9.52 19.22 8.90
N LYS A 394 -10.53 19.89 9.46
CA LYS A 394 -10.38 20.96 10.44
C LYS A 394 -10.95 20.53 11.78
N ASP A 395 -10.27 20.93 12.83
CA ASP A 395 -10.77 20.76 14.19
C ASP A 395 -11.93 21.76 14.50
N LYS A 396 -12.45 21.69 15.72
CA LYS A 396 -13.52 22.57 16.20
C LYS A 396 -13.17 24.07 16.18
N ASP A 397 -11.88 24.39 16.17
CA ASP A 397 -11.38 25.76 16.11
C ASP A 397 -11.08 26.21 14.66
N GLY A 398 -11.43 25.38 13.68
CA GLY A 398 -11.25 25.64 12.24
C GLY A 398 -9.81 25.47 11.75
N LYS A 399 -8.90 24.90 12.56
CA LYS A 399 -7.51 24.66 12.20
C LYS A 399 -7.36 23.31 11.50
N TYR A 400 -6.56 23.28 10.43
CA TYR A 400 -6.22 22.03 9.77
C TYR A 400 -5.37 21.16 10.69
N LYS A 401 -5.68 19.87 10.73
CA LYS A 401 -4.90 18.87 11.44
C LYS A 401 -4.29 17.87 10.45
N PHE A 402 -2.99 17.71 10.51
CA PHE A 402 -2.23 16.79 9.67
C PHE A 402 -1.81 15.54 10.45
N TRP A 403 -1.10 15.72 11.54
CA TRP A 403 -0.53 14.67 12.38
C TRP A 403 -1.54 14.07 13.36
N GLY A 404 -1.34 12.81 13.72
CA GLY A 404 -2.28 12.04 14.53
C GLY A 404 -3.46 11.49 13.72
N ARG A 405 -3.33 11.38 12.40
CA ARG A 405 -4.39 10.92 11.50
C ARG A 405 -3.97 9.68 10.72
N LEU A 406 -4.93 8.97 10.15
CA LEU A 406 -4.71 7.63 9.59
C LEU A 406 -5.64 7.30 8.42
N ASN A 407 -5.26 6.25 7.68
CA ASN A 407 -6.08 5.57 6.68
C ASN A 407 -6.47 4.18 7.21
N ILE A 408 -7.72 3.77 7.01
CA ILE A 408 -8.23 2.47 7.50
C ILE A 408 -8.07 1.33 6.49
N GLY A 409 -7.73 1.62 5.25
CA GLY A 409 -7.43 0.60 4.25
C GLY A 409 -7.86 0.94 2.84
N VAL A 410 -7.56 0.02 1.92
CA VAL A 410 -7.73 0.18 0.47
C VAL A 410 -8.47 -1.01 -0.11
N ILE A 411 -9.36 -0.75 -1.10
CA ILE A 411 -9.90 -1.77 -2.01
C ILE A 411 -9.71 -1.22 -3.42
N SER A 412 -9.03 -1.98 -4.29
CA SER A 412 -8.65 -1.53 -5.63
C SER A 412 -9.46 -2.18 -6.73
N ILE A 413 -9.72 -1.42 -7.79
CA ILE A 413 -10.52 -1.81 -8.97
C ILE A 413 -9.58 -2.16 -10.13
N ASN A 414 -9.87 -3.25 -10.82
CA ASN A 414 -9.26 -3.66 -12.08
C ASN A 414 -10.03 -3.04 -13.24
N LEU A 415 -9.65 -1.83 -13.66
CA LEU A 415 -10.37 -1.09 -14.71
C LEU A 415 -10.48 -1.85 -16.04
N PRO A 416 -9.38 -2.46 -16.58
CA PRO A 416 -9.49 -3.20 -17.83
C PRO A 416 -10.40 -4.44 -17.74
N TYR A 417 -10.56 -5.05 -16.56
CA TYR A 417 -11.53 -6.13 -16.39
C TYR A 417 -12.96 -5.63 -16.65
N LEU A 418 -13.33 -4.52 -16.04
CA LEU A 418 -14.66 -3.92 -16.25
C LEU A 418 -14.87 -3.48 -17.69
N ALA A 419 -13.84 -2.93 -18.34
CA ALA A 419 -13.89 -2.52 -19.74
C ALA A 419 -14.13 -3.73 -20.66
N LEU A 420 -13.34 -4.79 -20.53
CA LEU A 420 -13.46 -6.03 -21.31
C LEU A 420 -14.81 -6.78 -21.12
N GLU A 421 -15.41 -6.67 -19.93
CA GLU A 421 -16.70 -7.27 -19.63
C GLU A 421 -17.88 -6.43 -20.12
N SER A 422 -17.66 -5.18 -20.54
CA SER A 422 -18.68 -4.22 -20.88
C SER A 422 -19.04 -4.26 -22.37
N LYS A 423 -20.32 -3.97 -22.69
CA LYS A 423 -20.80 -3.94 -24.05
C LYS A 423 -20.35 -2.68 -24.80
N ASP A 424 -20.26 -1.57 -24.07
CA ASP A 424 -19.88 -0.25 -24.55
C ASP A 424 -19.38 0.63 -23.38
N TYR A 425 -18.98 1.85 -23.71
CA TYR A 425 -18.47 2.81 -22.72
C TYR A 425 -19.50 3.17 -21.65
N ASN A 426 -20.80 3.26 -21.98
CA ASN A 426 -21.83 3.59 -20.98
C ASN A 426 -22.07 2.41 -20.03
N ASP A 427 -22.08 1.17 -20.54
CA ASP A 427 -22.16 -0.03 -19.71
C ASP A 427 -20.95 -0.13 -18.74
N PHE A 428 -19.75 0.23 -19.23
CA PHE A 428 -18.54 0.31 -18.41
C PHE A 428 -18.71 1.31 -17.25
N LEU A 429 -19.20 2.54 -17.52
CA LEU A 429 -19.39 3.55 -16.47
C LEU A 429 -20.45 3.11 -15.45
N ASN A 430 -21.54 2.47 -15.88
CA ASN A 430 -22.57 1.93 -14.98
C ASN A 430 -22.01 0.82 -14.06
N LYS A 431 -21.20 -0.09 -14.61
CA LYS A 431 -20.55 -1.14 -13.82
C LYS A 431 -19.55 -0.54 -12.84
N LEU A 432 -18.79 0.46 -13.26
CA LEU A 432 -17.83 1.17 -12.45
C LEU A 432 -18.50 1.85 -11.24
N ASP A 433 -19.64 2.53 -11.45
CA ASP A 433 -20.45 3.11 -10.38
C ASP A 433 -20.91 2.06 -9.37
N ASN A 434 -21.45 0.93 -9.86
CA ASN A 434 -21.89 -0.17 -9.00
C ASN A 434 -20.74 -0.73 -8.14
N ILE A 435 -19.55 -0.90 -8.71
CA ILE A 435 -18.36 -1.36 -7.97
C ILE A 435 -17.91 -0.34 -6.93
N ILE A 436 -17.87 0.95 -7.27
CA ILE A 436 -17.51 2.03 -6.33
C ILE A 436 -18.50 2.07 -5.16
N ASP A 437 -19.80 1.90 -5.41
CA ASP A 437 -20.82 1.87 -4.36
C ASP A 437 -20.65 0.69 -3.40
N LYS A 438 -20.37 -0.51 -3.92
CA LYS A 438 -20.12 -1.70 -3.13
C LYS A 438 -18.86 -1.57 -2.28
N ILE A 439 -17.77 -1.05 -2.86
CA ILE A 439 -16.53 -0.78 -2.13
C ILE A 439 -16.78 0.24 -1.02
N SER A 440 -17.50 1.32 -1.31
CA SER A 440 -17.82 2.37 -0.34
C SER A 440 -18.63 1.84 0.85
N ALA A 441 -19.61 0.97 0.58
CA ALA A 441 -20.39 0.30 1.62
C ALA A 441 -19.53 -0.61 2.51
N GLU A 442 -18.59 -1.38 1.92
CA GLU A 442 -17.67 -2.22 2.69
C GLU A 442 -16.68 -1.40 3.51
N GLN A 443 -16.14 -0.30 2.95
CA GLN A 443 -15.28 0.62 3.72
C GLN A 443 -16.02 1.24 4.91
N ASN A 444 -17.29 1.58 4.76
CA ASN A 444 -18.12 2.05 5.87
C ASN A 444 -18.37 0.96 6.92
N LYS A 445 -18.57 -0.28 6.51
CA LYS A 445 -18.67 -1.43 7.44
C LYS A 445 -17.38 -1.61 8.24
N ILE A 446 -16.22 -1.58 7.58
CA ILE A 446 -14.90 -1.67 8.21
C ILE A 446 -14.70 -0.52 9.20
N PHE A 447 -15.05 0.72 8.80
CA PHE A 447 -15.02 1.88 9.69
C PHE A 447 -15.83 1.65 10.96
N ASN A 448 -17.07 1.14 10.84
CA ASN A 448 -17.93 0.85 11.98
C ASN A 448 -17.37 -0.27 12.87
N GLN A 449 -16.74 -1.30 12.29
CA GLN A 449 -16.07 -2.36 13.04
C GLN A 449 -14.92 -1.79 13.88
N ILE A 450 -14.02 -1.01 13.27
CA ILE A 450 -12.91 -0.37 13.96
C ILE A 450 -13.42 0.60 15.05
N SER A 451 -14.46 1.36 14.75
CA SER A 451 -15.05 2.34 15.68
C SER A 451 -15.55 1.71 16.99
N ASN A 452 -15.98 0.46 16.94
CA ASN A 452 -16.51 -0.28 18.09
C ASN A 452 -15.44 -0.98 18.94
N VAL A 453 -14.18 -0.96 18.53
CA VAL A 453 -13.08 -1.58 19.28
C VAL A 453 -12.65 -0.68 20.44
N ASN A 454 -12.23 -1.27 21.55
CA ASN A 454 -11.67 -0.54 22.68
C ASN A 454 -10.24 -0.06 22.40
N THR A 455 -9.86 1.08 22.99
CA THR A 455 -8.55 1.71 22.80
C THR A 455 -7.38 0.85 23.26
N GLU A 456 -7.61 -0.09 24.19
CA GLU A 456 -6.58 -0.98 24.76
C GLU A 456 -6.01 -1.99 23.78
N VAL A 457 -6.61 -2.16 22.62
CA VAL A 457 -6.03 -2.99 21.54
C VAL A 457 -4.67 -2.46 21.07
N ALA A 458 -4.48 -1.13 21.09
CA ALA A 458 -3.25 -0.46 20.72
C ALA A 458 -3.06 0.84 21.52
N PRO A 459 -2.68 0.77 22.83
CA PRO A 459 -2.69 1.93 23.70
C PRO A 459 -1.78 3.07 23.22
N ILE A 460 -0.64 2.75 22.60
CA ILE A 460 0.29 3.76 22.06
C ILE A 460 -0.38 4.63 20.99
N LEU A 461 -1.31 4.06 20.21
CA LEU A 461 -2.03 4.77 19.16
C LEU A 461 -3.12 5.67 19.76
N TRP A 462 -3.92 5.15 20.70
CA TRP A 462 -5.20 5.74 21.08
C TRP A 462 -5.19 6.44 22.44
N ASN A 463 -4.35 5.96 23.39
CA ASN A 463 -4.31 6.49 24.75
C ASN A 463 -3.07 7.37 24.99
N TYR A 464 -1.96 7.17 24.25
CA TYR A 464 -0.65 7.76 24.58
C TYR A 464 -0.07 8.66 23.50
N GLY A 465 -0.89 9.19 22.59
CA GLY A 465 -0.58 10.38 21.83
C GLY A 465 -0.21 10.17 20.36
N ALA A 466 0.00 8.93 19.88
CA ALA A 466 0.33 8.76 18.46
C ALA A 466 -0.80 9.26 17.53
N PHE A 467 -2.07 8.98 17.88
CA PHE A 467 -3.25 9.48 17.18
C PHE A 467 -4.17 10.28 18.11
N ALA A 468 -4.33 9.83 19.34
CA ALA A 468 -5.21 10.44 20.32
C ALA A 468 -4.69 10.23 21.76
N ARG A 469 -5.34 10.89 22.72
CA ARG A 469 -5.20 10.69 24.15
C ARG A 469 -6.55 10.39 24.78
N LEU A 470 -7.22 9.35 24.28
CA LEU A 470 -8.48 8.90 24.85
C LEU A 470 -8.28 8.22 26.21
N PRO A 471 -9.24 8.31 27.11
CA PRO A 471 -9.23 7.51 28.33
C PRO A 471 -9.19 6.00 28.02
N VAL A 472 -8.58 5.21 28.90
CA VAL A 472 -8.63 3.75 28.84
C VAL A 472 -10.10 3.29 28.95
N GLY A 473 -10.52 2.33 28.13
CA GLY A 473 -11.90 1.86 28.05
C GLY A 473 -12.78 2.61 27.05
N SER A 474 -12.29 3.70 26.44
CA SER A 474 -12.99 4.39 25.35
C SER A 474 -13.07 3.54 24.10
N LYS A 475 -13.97 3.93 23.18
CA LYS A 475 -14.05 3.37 21.83
C LYS A 475 -13.19 4.17 20.85
N ILE A 476 -12.51 3.48 19.92
CA ILE A 476 -11.71 4.11 18.87
C ILE A 476 -12.54 5.11 18.06
N GLY A 477 -13.84 4.81 17.84
CA GLY A 477 -14.77 5.69 17.14
C GLY A 477 -14.84 7.12 17.67
N GLU A 478 -14.56 7.36 18.95
CA GLU A 478 -14.52 8.70 19.53
C GLU A 478 -13.41 9.58 18.91
N ALA A 479 -12.30 8.97 18.49
CA ALA A 479 -11.18 9.67 17.86
C ALA A 479 -11.32 9.82 16.34
N ILE A 480 -11.97 8.85 15.66
CA ILE A 480 -11.92 8.76 14.18
C ILE A 480 -13.18 9.20 13.46
N LYS A 481 -14.21 9.64 14.17
CA LYS A 481 -15.47 10.13 13.61
C LYS A 481 -15.30 11.40 12.75
N ASP A 482 -16.39 11.79 12.08
CA ASP A 482 -16.51 13.05 11.36
C ASP A 482 -15.43 13.25 10.28
N ARG A 483 -15.13 12.20 9.50
CA ARG A 483 -14.12 12.20 8.41
C ARG A 483 -12.68 12.42 8.88
N TYR A 484 -12.38 12.21 10.17
CA TYR A 484 -11.03 12.34 10.70
C TYR A 484 -10.05 11.34 10.09
N CYS A 485 -10.47 10.09 9.91
CA CYS A 485 -9.71 9.09 9.17
C CYS A 485 -10.20 8.99 7.71
N SER A 486 -9.35 8.47 6.83
CA SER A 486 -9.71 8.23 5.44
C SER A 486 -9.81 6.74 5.12
N ALA A 487 -10.59 6.42 4.07
CA ALA A 487 -10.64 5.11 3.44
C ALA A 487 -10.46 5.28 1.93
N SER A 488 -9.72 4.37 1.30
CA SER A 488 -9.31 4.55 -0.08
C SER A 488 -10.01 3.59 -1.04
N ILE A 489 -10.45 4.14 -2.18
CA ILE A 489 -10.89 3.40 -3.36
C ILE A 489 -9.75 3.45 -4.36
N GLY A 490 -9.05 2.32 -4.52
CA GLY A 490 -7.91 2.20 -5.42
C GLY A 490 -8.34 1.87 -6.85
N TYR A 491 -7.44 2.07 -7.79
CA TYR A 491 -7.63 1.67 -9.19
C TYR A 491 -6.29 1.34 -9.85
N ALA A 492 -6.34 0.51 -10.90
CA ALA A 492 -5.20 0.19 -11.76
C ALA A 492 -5.65 -0.11 -13.20
N GLY A 493 -4.70 0.00 -14.12
CA GLY A 493 -4.93 -0.35 -15.51
C GLY A 493 -5.71 0.70 -16.30
N LEU A 494 -5.57 1.99 -15.97
CA LEU A 494 -6.24 3.05 -16.72
C LEU A 494 -5.76 3.08 -18.17
N ALA A 495 -4.46 2.85 -18.42
CA ALA A 495 -3.90 2.80 -19.76
C ALA A 495 -4.54 1.66 -20.58
N GLU A 496 -4.58 0.45 -20.03
CA GLU A 496 -5.21 -0.73 -20.65
C GLU A 496 -6.71 -0.49 -20.93
N CYS A 497 -7.40 0.18 -19.99
CA CYS A 497 -8.81 0.55 -20.18
C CYS A 497 -9.02 1.50 -21.37
N VAL A 498 -8.15 2.52 -21.51
CA VAL A 498 -8.19 3.48 -22.63
C VAL A 498 -7.85 2.79 -23.96
N TYR A 499 -6.86 1.89 -23.98
CA TYR A 499 -6.55 1.08 -25.15
C TYR A 499 -7.72 0.21 -25.62
N HIS A 500 -8.46 -0.40 -24.68
CA HIS A 500 -9.66 -1.19 -24.98
C HIS A 500 -10.73 -0.38 -25.72
N PHE A 501 -10.90 0.89 -25.38
CA PHE A 501 -11.82 1.80 -26.08
C PHE A 501 -11.25 2.38 -27.38
N GLY A 502 -10.14 1.82 -27.89
CA GLY A 502 -9.58 2.14 -29.21
C GLY A 502 -8.77 3.42 -29.26
N VAL A 503 -8.36 3.98 -28.12
CA VAL A 503 -7.57 5.21 -28.02
C VAL A 503 -6.18 4.90 -27.50
N GLU A 504 -5.15 5.45 -28.13
CA GLU A 504 -3.77 5.27 -27.69
C GLU A 504 -3.46 6.11 -26.45
N TYR A 505 -3.07 5.44 -25.36
CA TYR A 505 -2.64 6.10 -24.13
C TYR A 505 -1.27 6.76 -24.33
N GLY A 506 -1.07 7.95 -23.82
CA GLY A 506 0.14 8.77 -24.08
C GLY A 506 -0.08 9.83 -25.14
N THR A 507 -1.22 9.82 -25.86
CA THR A 507 -1.68 10.89 -26.76
C THR A 507 -2.60 11.87 -26.00
N LYS A 508 -2.88 13.02 -26.62
CA LYS A 508 -3.84 13.99 -26.04
C LYS A 508 -5.25 13.45 -25.92
N GLU A 509 -5.66 12.64 -26.91
CA GLU A 509 -6.96 11.96 -26.92
C GLU A 509 -7.03 10.91 -25.80
N GLY A 510 -5.95 10.12 -25.63
CA GLY A 510 -5.83 9.14 -24.55
C GLY A 510 -5.81 9.79 -23.17
N GLN A 511 -5.09 10.91 -23.01
CA GLN A 511 -5.12 11.70 -21.78
C GLN A 511 -6.54 12.18 -21.46
N LYS A 512 -7.24 12.73 -22.45
CA LYS A 512 -8.62 13.22 -22.28
C LYS A 512 -9.55 12.12 -21.82
N LEU A 513 -9.57 10.99 -22.54
CA LEU A 513 -10.45 9.85 -22.16
C LEU A 513 -10.08 9.33 -20.76
N GLY A 514 -8.79 9.21 -20.44
CA GLY A 514 -8.34 8.81 -19.12
C GLY A 514 -8.80 9.77 -18.02
N LEU A 515 -8.73 11.10 -18.26
CA LEU A 515 -9.22 12.11 -17.33
C LEU A 515 -10.74 12.08 -17.17
N ASP A 516 -11.50 11.81 -18.25
CA ASP A 516 -12.96 11.65 -18.19
C ASP A 516 -13.35 10.47 -17.28
N ILE A 517 -12.66 9.32 -17.42
CA ILE A 517 -12.85 8.16 -16.53
C ILE A 517 -12.49 8.50 -15.09
N MET A 518 -11.35 9.16 -14.87
CA MET A 518 -10.91 9.54 -13.53
C MET A 518 -11.87 10.51 -12.86
N LYS A 519 -12.35 11.51 -13.61
CA LYS A 519 -13.35 12.46 -13.11
C LYS A 519 -14.63 11.75 -12.71
N HIS A 520 -15.12 10.81 -13.53
CA HIS A 520 -16.31 10.03 -13.22
C HIS A 520 -16.16 9.24 -11.90
N MET A 521 -15.03 8.53 -11.73
CA MET A 521 -14.74 7.82 -10.47
C MET A 521 -14.65 8.77 -9.28
N TYR A 522 -14.01 9.92 -9.45
CA TYR A 522 -13.89 10.94 -8.41
C TYR A 522 -15.24 11.49 -7.98
N ASP A 523 -16.09 11.85 -8.94
CA ASP A 523 -17.44 12.37 -8.69
C ASP A 523 -18.29 11.33 -7.93
N ARG A 524 -18.27 10.05 -8.37
CA ARG A 524 -18.97 8.96 -7.68
C ARG A 524 -18.45 8.72 -6.26
N THR A 525 -17.14 8.76 -6.08
CA THR A 525 -16.51 8.65 -4.76
C THR A 525 -16.97 9.77 -3.83
N ASN A 526 -17.09 11.02 -4.33
CA ASN A 526 -17.57 12.15 -3.53
C ASN A 526 -19.04 12.00 -3.14
N VAL A 527 -19.91 11.48 -4.00
CA VAL A 527 -21.31 11.16 -3.64
C VAL A 527 -21.34 10.19 -2.45
N ASN A 528 -20.53 9.14 -2.49
CA ASN A 528 -20.46 8.15 -1.42
C ASN A 528 -19.79 8.71 -0.14
N LYS A 529 -18.81 9.60 -0.27
CA LYS A 529 -18.20 10.31 0.87
C LYS A 529 -19.26 11.09 1.67
N GLU A 530 -20.14 11.79 0.98
CA GLU A 530 -21.25 12.50 1.64
C GLU A 530 -22.27 11.52 2.26
N LYS A 531 -22.66 10.49 1.51
CA LYS A 531 -23.62 9.46 1.95
C LYS A 531 -23.22 8.78 3.26
N TYR A 532 -21.95 8.42 3.40
CA TYR A 532 -21.46 7.67 4.57
C TYR A 532 -20.80 8.56 5.64
N ASN A 533 -20.69 9.85 5.42
CA ASN A 533 -19.89 10.77 6.27
C ASN A 533 -18.48 10.23 6.58
N LEU A 534 -17.86 9.55 5.63
CA LEU A 534 -16.52 8.96 5.72
C LEU A 534 -15.61 9.59 4.66
N ALA A 535 -14.38 9.96 4.99
CA ALA A 535 -13.44 10.54 4.03
C ALA A 535 -12.96 9.49 3.01
N LEU A 536 -13.90 9.05 2.15
CA LEU A 536 -13.60 8.23 0.98
C LEU A 536 -12.79 9.04 -0.03
N SER A 537 -11.74 8.45 -0.57
CA SER A 537 -10.83 9.12 -1.49
C SER A 537 -10.40 8.18 -2.61
N LEU A 538 -10.37 8.68 -3.84
CA LEU A 538 -9.82 7.94 -4.97
C LEU A 538 -8.29 7.89 -4.85
N TYR A 539 -7.69 6.72 -5.03
CA TYR A 539 -6.31 6.46 -4.72
C TYR A 539 -5.55 5.74 -5.83
N GLY A 540 -4.49 6.37 -6.33
CA GLY A 540 -3.53 5.73 -7.24
C GLY A 540 -2.71 4.67 -6.51
N THR A 541 -3.31 3.49 -6.28
CA THR A 541 -2.77 2.45 -5.40
C THR A 541 -1.39 1.96 -5.83
N PRO A 542 -0.40 1.88 -4.92
CA PRO A 542 0.82 1.13 -5.19
C PRO A 542 0.48 -0.35 -5.24
N MET A 543 0.65 -0.94 -6.42
CA MET A 543 0.33 -2.36 -6.65
C MET A 543 1.60 -3.17 -6.75
N GLU A 544 1.83 -4.08 -5.84
CA GLU A 544 2.94 -5.03 -5.87
C GLU A 544 2.55 -6.28 -6.67
N ALA A 545 2.29 -7.40 -6.01
CA ALA A 545 1.84 -8.63 -6.66
C ALA A 545 0.44 -8.49 -7.29
N THR A 546 -0.35 -7.49 -6.91
CA THR A 546 -1.71 -7.26 -7.41
C THR A 546 -1.75 -6.95 -8.90
N THR A 547 -0.70 -6.32 -9.48
CA THR A 547 -0.61 -6.11 -10.94
C THR A 547 -0.62 -7.43 -11.71
N THR A 548 0.10 -8.43 -11.19
CA THR A 548 0.12 -9.79 -11.74
C THR A 548 -1.21 -10.51 -11.55
N LYS A 549 -1.82 -10.39 -10.35
CA LYS A 549 -3.15 -10.96 -10.06
C LYS A 549 -4.20 -10.42 -11.04
N PHE A 550 -4.20 -9.11 -11.26
CA PHE A 550 -5.13 -8.46 -12.18
C PHE A 550 -4.89 -8.86 -13.61
N ALA A 551 -3.64 -8.89 -14.08
CA ALA A 551 -3.30 -9.37 -15.43
C ALA A 551 -3.75 -10.82 -15.65
N ASN A 552 -3.55 -11.71 -14.67
CA ASN A 552 -4.01 -13.09 -14.75
C ASN A 552 -5.53 -13.20 -14.85
N ALA A 553 -6.27 -12.34 -14.18
CA ALA A 553 -7.73 -12.28 -14.28
C ALA A 553 -8.21 -11.90 -15.69
N LEU A 554 -7.43 -11.10 -16.43
CA LEU A 554 -7.76 -10.70 -17.80
C LEU A 554 -7.54 -11.81 -18.84
N LYS A 555 -6.77 -12.86 -18.51
CA LYS A 555 -6.45 -13.96 -19.45
C LYS A 555 -7.66 -14.80 -19.87
N GLN A 556 -8.79 -14.67 -19.19
CA GLN A 556 -10.05 -15.32 -19.58
C GLN A 556 -10.74 -14.66 -20.77
N PHE A 557 -10.38 -13.43 -21.13
CA PHE A 557 -10.90 -12.70 -22.28
C PHE A 557 -10.04 -12.94 -23.52
N PRO A 558 -10.57 -12.72 -24.73
CA PRO A 558 -9.77 -12.72 -25.97
C PRO A 558 -8.55 -11.79 -25.83
N ILE A 559 -7.44 -12.18 -26.45
CA ILE A 559 -6.21 -11.38 -26.37
C ILE A 559 -6.37 -10.08 -27.17
N GLU A 560 -6.21 -8.97 -26.48
CA GLU A 560 -6.14 -7.63 -27.04
C GLU A 560 -4.74 -7.04 -26.78
N LYS A 561 -4.12 -6.55 -27.84
CA LYS A 561 -2.80 -5.93 -27.75
C LYS A 561 -2.82 -4.69 -26.84
N HIS A 562 -1.84 -4.55 -25.96
CA HIS A 562 -1.71 -3.51 -24.95
C HIS A 562 -2.76 -3.54 -23.83
N VAL A 563 -3.71 -4.48 -23.87
CA VAL A 563 -4.75 -4.61 -22.82
C VAL A 563 -4.47 -5.80 -21.91
N ASN A 564 -4.38 -7.03 -22.45
CA ASN A 564 -4.21 -8.25 -21.66
C ASN A 564 -3.12 -9.21 -22.22
N ASP A 565 -2.23 -8.70 -23.04
CA ASP A 565 -1.12 -9.42 -23.65
C ASP A 565 0.15 -9.51 -22.78
N ARG A 566 0.12 -8.97 -21.56
CA ARG A 566 1.25 -8.94 -20.61
C ARG A 566 0.95 -9.69 -19.31
N ASP A 567 2.01 -10.02 -18.54
CA ASP A 567 1.90 -10.66 -17.23
C ASP A 567 1.70 -9.68 -16.06
N TYR A 568 1.54 -8.40 -16.37
CA TYR A 568 1.23 -7.33 -15.44
C TYR A 568 0.35 -6.27 -16.11
N ILE A 569 -0.39 -5.51 -15.31
CA ILE A 569 -1.08 -4.30 -15.75
C ILE A 569 -0.37 -3.05 -15.24
N THR A 570 -0.61 -1.94 -15.90
CA THR A 570 -0.06 -0.65 -15.52
C THR A 570 -0.61 -0.18 -14.18
N ASN A 571 0.26 0.32 -13.29
CA ASN A 571 -0.17 0.92 -12.03
C ASN A 571 -0.99 2.18 -12.28
N SER A 572 -2.13 2.30 -11.57
CA SER A 572 -2.97 3.50 -11.55
C SER A 572 -3.16 4.15 -12.93
N TYR A 573 -2.75 5.41 -13.08
CA TYR A 573 -2.85 6.24 -14.27
C TYR A 573 -1.54 6.35 -15.07
N HIS A 574 -0.49 5.60 -14.69
CA HIS A 574 0.81 5.78 -15.33
C HIS A 574 0.79 5.43 -16.82
N ILE A 575 1.69 6.07 -17.55
CA ILE A 575 2.07 5.61 -18.88
C ILE A 575 2.74 4.23 -18.73
N PRO A 576 2.40 3.23 -19.61
CA PRO A 576 3.03 1.93 -19.57
C PRO A 576 4.56 2.02 -19.58
N VAL A 577 5.22 1.18 -18.80
CA VAL A 577 6.67 1.26 -18.54
C VAL A 577 7.55 1.10 -19.79
N GLU A 578 7.04 0.44 -20.82
CA GLU A 578 7.68 0.23 -22.11
C GLU A 578 7.40 1.36 -23.13
N TYR A 579 6.49 2.30 -22.82
CA TYR A 579 6.13 3.38 -23.73
C TYR A 579 7.25 4.41 -23.81
N LYS A 580 7.71 4.71 -25.04
CA LYS A 580 8.79 5.68 -25.26
C LYS A 580 8.25 7.10 -25.23
N ILE A 581 8.56 7.81 -24.17
CA ILE A 581 8.21 9.22 -23.95
C ILE A 581 9.37 9.90 -23.23
N ASP A 582 9.63 11.17 -23.53
CA ASP A 582 10.61 11.93 -22.77
C ASP A 582 10.06 12.33 -21.38
N GLY A 583 10.97 12.61 -20.43
CA GLY A 583 10.61 12.82 -19.04
C GLY A 583 9.73 14.05 -18.80
N TYR A 584 9.91 15.11 -19.57
CA TYR A 584 9.10 16.33 -19.44
C TYR A 584 7.68 16.08 -19.94
N SER A 585 7.53 15.51 -21.14
CA SER A 585 6.23 15.12 -21.70
C SER A 585 5.49 14.14 -20.81
N LYS A 586 6.20 13.19 -20.16
CA LYS A 586 5.59 12.27 -19.19
C LYS A 586 5.05 13.00 -17.97
N ILE A 587 5.82 13.94 -17.41
CA ILE A 587 5.39 14.77 -16.27
C ILE A 587 4.14 15.57 -16.65
N GLU A 588 4.12 16.23 -17.80
CA GLU A 588 2.98 17.00 -18.28
C GLU A 588 1.75 16.15 -18.56
N PHE A 589 1.94 14.93 -19.10
CA PHE A 589 0.86 13.98 -19.35
C PHE A 589 0.24 13.47 -18.05
N GLU A 590 1.05 13.05 -17.07
CA GLU A 590 0.57 12.42 -15.85
C GLU A 590 0.07 13.41 -14.78
N ALA A 591 0.54 14.65 -14.80
CA ALA A 591 0.23 15.65 -13.77
C ALA A 591 -1.28 15.88 -13.52
N PRO A 592 -2.14 16.04 -14.54
CA PRO A 592 -3.58 16.28 -14.31
C PRO A 592 -4.31 15.15 -13.60
N PHE A 593 -3.84 13.90 -13.72
CA PHE A 593 -4.47 12.76 -13.05
C PHE A 593 -4.33 12.80 -11.53
N GLN A 594 -3.29 13.50 -11.02
CA GLN A 594 -3.07 13.63 -9.58
C GLN A 594 -4.13 14.49 -8.89
N GLU A 595 -4.80 15.40 -9.60
CA GLU A 595 -5.92 16.19 -9.08
C GLU A 595 -7.08 15.29 -8.64
N TYR A 596 -7.46 14.32 -9.48
CA TYR A 596 -8.56 13.38 -9.18
C TYR A 596 -8.17 12.28 -8.20
N SER A 597 -6.87 11.98 -8.04
CA SER A 597 -6.38 11.00 -7.07
C SER A 597 -6.27 11.62 -5.67
N SER A 598 -7.38 12.07 -5.11
CA SER A 598 -7.45 12.83 -3.85
C SER A 598 -6.91 12.08 -2.62
N GLY A 599 -6.95 10.75 -2.63
CA GLY A 599 -6.40 9.87 -1.59
C GLY A 599 -4.91 9.61 -1.74
N GLY A 600 -4.30 10.12 -2.80
CA GLY A 600 -2.88 10.04 -3.07
C GLY A 600 -2.52 9.44 -4.41
N ALA A 601 -1.41 9.89 -4.93
CA ALA A 601 -0.78 9.45 -6.16
C ALA A 601 0.69 9.82 -6.13
N ILE A 602 1.50 9.13 -6.90
CA ILE A 602 2.89 9.48 -7.18
C ILE A 602 3.18 9.14 -8.64
N SER A 603 3.84 10.05 -9.33
CA SER A 603 4.42 9.74 -10.63
C SER A 603 5.91 9.41 -10.49
N TYR A 604 6.48 8.77 -11.48
CA TYR A 604 7.91 8.46 -11.50
C TYR A 604 8.53 8.78 -12.85
N VAL A 605 9.80 9.12 -12.82
CA VAL A 605 10.61 9.35 -14.02
C VAL A 605 11.84 8.46 -13.97
N GLU A 606 12.01 7.61 -15.00
CA GLU A 606 13.19 6.75 -15.14
C GLU A 606 14.35 7.56 -15.73
N MET A 607 15.36 7.82 -14.90
CA MET A 607 16.54 8.60 -15.27
C MET A 607 17.67 7.67 -15.76
N PRO A 608 18.56 8.14 -16.67
CA PRO A 608 19.81 7.43 -16.97
C PRO A 608 20.78 7.48 -15.77
N ASP A 609 22.01 7.03 -15.95
CA ASP A 609 23.03 7.18 -14.93
C ASP A 609 23.47 8.64 -14.77
N ILE A 610 22.94 9.29 -13.76
CA ILE A 610 23.18 10.69 -13.44
C ILE A 610 23.96 10.90 -12.14
N ARG A 611 24.66 9.87 -11.63
CA ARG A 611 25.40 9.94 -10.35
C ARG A 611 26.39 11.11 -10.27
N LYS A 612 26.86 11.62 -11.40
CA LYS A 612 27.78 12.77 -11.50
C LYS A 612 27.15 14.03 -12.06
N ASN A 613 25.83 14.07 -12.28
CA ASN A 613 25.14 15.20 -12.90
C ASN A 613 23.91 15.67 -12.10
N PRO A 614 24.11 16.28 -10.93
CA PRO A 614 22.99 16.83 -10.15
C PRO A 614 22.24 17.98 -10.84
N GLU A 615 22.86 18.69 -11.79
CA GLU A 615 22.19 19.74 -12.57
C GLU A 615 21.03 19.20 -13.42
N ALA A 616 21.18 17.96 -13.96
CA ALA A 616 20.09 17.32 -14.67
C ALA A 616 18.87 17.09 -13.76
N VAL A 617 19.11 16.70 -12.49
CA VAL A 617 18.04 16.57 -11.49
C VAL A 617 17.38 17.94 -11.24
N LEU A 618 18.15 19.00 -11.01
CA LEU A 618 17.61 20.35 -10.74
C LEU A 618 16.69 20.84 -11.85
N ASN A 619 17.02 20.57 -13.11
CA ASN A 619 16.17 20.91 -14.25
C ASN A 619 14.83 20.16 -14.22
N VAL A 620 14.85 18.86 -13.90
CA VAL A 620 13.63 18.05 -13.77
C VAL A 620 12.81 18.50 -12.56
N LEU A 621 13.45 18.86 -11.44
CA LEU A 621 12.76 19.38 -10.25
C LEU A 621 12.00 20.69 -10.55
N LYS A 622 12.54 21.53 -11.41
CA LYS A 622 11.83 22.75 -11.85
C LYS A 622 10.53 22.40 -12.59
N CYS A 623 10.59 21.43 -13.50
CA CYS A 623 9.40 20.94 -14.21
C CYS A 623 8.38 20.31 -13.24
N ILE A 624 8.83 19.50 -12.28
CA ILE A 624 7.97 18.91 -11.24
C ILE A 624 7.29 20.01 -10.44
N TYR A 625 8.06 21.00 -9.95
CA TYR A 625 7.52 22.12 -9.17
C TYR A 625 6.40 22.87 -9.89
N ASP A 626 6.58 23.08 -11.21
CA ASP A 626 5.62 23.86 -12.00
C ASP A 626 4.36 23.07 -12.39
N ASN A 627 4.44 21.75 -12.53
CA ASN A 627 3.36 20.96 -13.14
C ASN A 627 2.76 19.86 -12.25
N MET A 628 3.54 19.21 -11.39
CA MET A 628 3.15 17.95 -10.76
C MET A 628 3.17 18.01 -9.23
N MET A 629 2.14 17.48 -8.58
CA MET A 629 2.03 17.51 -7.13
C MET A 629 3.10 16.63 -6.44
N TYR A 630 3.31 15.39 -6.92
CA TYR A 630 4.19 14.43 -6.26
C TYR A 630 4.88 13.51 -7.28
N CYS A 631 6.22 13.45 -7.22
CA CYS A 631 7.04 12.68 -8.16
C CYS A 631 8.25 12.05 -7.49
N GLU A 632 8.61 10.84 -7.92
CA GLU A 632 9.89 10.18 -7.62
C GLU A 632 10.80 10.14 -8.85
N LEU A 633 12.11 10.20 -8.62
CA LEU A 633 13.13 10.08 -9.65
C LEU A 633 13.88 8.76 -9.50
N ASN A 634 13.73 7.86 -10.46
CA ASN A 634 14.36 6.56 -10.46
C ASN A 634 15.70 6.66 -11.20
N THR A 635 16.76 6.88 -10.43
CA THR A 635 18.13 6.95 -10.94
C THR A 635 18.77 5.55 -10.96
N THR A 636 20.06 5.48 -11.31
CA THR A 636 20.81 4.21 -11.31
C THR A 636 20.84 3.59 -9.92
N SER A 637 20.58 2.29 -9.85
CA SER A 637 20.62 1.51 -8.62
C SER A 637 21.97 1.55 -7.94
N CYS A 638 21.96 1.48 -6.61
CA CYS A 638 23.17 1.42 -5.78
C CYS A 638 23.42 -0.02 -5.30
N ASP A 639 23.38 -0.97 -6.24
CA ASP A 639 23.62 -2.37 -5.94
C ASP A 639 25.09 -2.62 -5.60
N VAL A 640 25.35 -3.63 -4.75
CA VAL A 640 26.70 -3.99 -4.29
C VAL A 640 26.92 -5.48 -4.42
N CYS A 641 28.04 -5.88 -5.01
CA CYS A 641 28.53 -7.25 -4.95
C CYS A 641 29.56 -7.38 -3.82
N TYR A 642 29.22 -8.16 -2.79
CA TYR A 642 30.12 -8.36 -1.65
C TYR A 642 31.37 -9.21 -1.97
N THR A 643 31.35 -9.94 -3.10
CA THR A 643 32.50 -10.78 -3.53
C THR A 643 33.59 -9.95 -4.16
N CYS A 644 33.28 -8.98 -5.01
CA CYS A 644 34.26 -8.21 -5.77
C CYS A 644 34.28 -6.70 -5.49
N GLY A 645 33.35 -6.22 -4.64
CA GLY A 645 33.22 -4.79 -4.33
C GLY A 645 32.58 -3.95 -5.45
N TYR A 646 31.98 -4.59 -6.49
CA TYR A 646 31.29 -3.84 -7.55
C TYR A 646 30.14 -3.01 -6.97
N GLU A 647 30.08 -1.74 -7.36
CA GLU A 647 29.00 -0.82 -7.04
C GLU A 647 28.37 -0.33 -8.35
N GLY A 648 27.08 -0.59 -8.54
CA GLY A 648 26.33 -0.24 -9.75
C GLY A 648 25.15 -1.18 -9.94
N GLU A 649 24.54 -1.16 -11.12
CA GLU A 649 23.36 -1.98 -11.41
C GLU A 649 23.74 -3.46 -11.62
N ILE A 650 23.21 -4.35 -10.79
CA ILE A 650 23.32 -5.81 -10.92
C ILE A 650 22.24 -6.29 -11.89
N HIS A 651 22.60 -7.14 -12.84
CA HIS A 651 21.68 -7.66 -13.83
C HIS A 651 20.67 -8.62 -13.20
N MET A 652 19.41 -8.50 -13.62
CA MET A 652 18.33 -9.40 -13.28
C MET A 652 17.75 -10.01 -14.55
N ASP A 653 17.71 -11.34 -14.64
CA ASP A 653 17.07 -12.03 -15.77
C ASP A 653 15.54 -12.08 -15.63
N ASN A 654 14.85 -12.55 -16.66
CA ASN A 654 13.38 -12.67 -16.68
C ASN A 654 12.81 -13.68 -15.65
N LYS A 655 13.67 -14.46 -14.99
CA LYS A 655 13.31 -15.36 -13.89
C LYS A 655 13.59 -14.76 -12.51
N GLY A 656 14.15 -13.54 -12.47
CA GLY A 656 14.55 -12.85 -11.24
C GLY A 656 15.89 -13.32 -10.67
N ASN A 657 16.71 -14.01 -11.45
CA ASN A 657 18.06 -14.36 -11.01
C ASN A 657 18.98 -13.17 -11.17
N LEU A 658 19.76 -12.91 -10.12
CA LEU A 658 20.71 -11.80 -10.08
C LEU A 658 22.11 -12.30 -10.49
N LYS A 659 22.85 -11.46 -11.23
CA LYS A 659 24.22 -11.74 -11.64
C LYS A 659 25.06 -10.47 -11.63
N CYS A 660 26.16 -10.50 -10.87
CA CYS A 660 27.13 -9.40 -10.87
C CYS A 660 27.78 -9.26 -12.27
N PRO A 661 27.76 -8.07 -12.88
CA PRO A 661 28.34 -7.87 -14.21
C PRO A 661 29.88 -7.94 -14.18
N ASN A 662 30.53 -7.72 -13.03
CA ASN A 662 31.99 -7.71 -12.92
C ASN A 662 32.60 -9.11 -12.68
N CYS A 663 32.07 -9.88 -11.69
CA CYS A 663 32.67 -11.17 -11.31
C CYS A 663 31.76 -12.37 -11.58
N GLY A 664 30.53 -12.17 -12.06
CA GLY A 664 29.60 -13.26 -12.33
C GLY A 664 28.94 -13.87 -11.10
N GLU A 665 29.12 -13.32 -9.89
CA GLU A 665 28.49 -13.82 -8.66
C GLU A 665 26.96 -13.86 -8.79
N THR A 666 26.34 -14.97 -8.40
CA THR A 666 24.89 -15.19 -8.45
C THR A 666 24.29 -15.52 -7.10
N ASN A 667 25.11 -15.75 -6.08
CA ASN A 667 24.63 -16.04 -4.73
C ASN A 667 23.97 -14.81 -4.11
N ARG A 668 22.65 -14.87 -3.89
CA ARG A 668 21.88 -13.76 -3.33
C ARG A 668 22.39 -13.23 -1.99
N TYR A 669 23.01 -14.07 -1.17
CA TYR A 669 23.61 -13.66 0.11
C TYR A 669 24.92 -12.85 -0.03
N LYS A 670 25.52 -12.89 -1.23
CA LYS A 670 26.70 -12.11 -1.59
C LYS A 670 26.41 -10.91 -2.46
N LEU A 671 25.13 -10.62 -2.68
CA LEU A 671 24.66 -9.50 -3.47
C LEU A 671 23.69 -8.64 -2.63
N TYR A 672 23.77 -7.33 -2.80
CA TYR A 672 22.75 -6.39 -2.38
C TYR A 672 22.21 -5.70 -3.64
N ALA A 673 20.99 -5.96 -3.98
CA ALA A 673 20.36 -5.37 -5.16
C ALA A 673 19.01 -4.76 -4.81
N GLU A 674 18.77 -3.55 -5.28
CA GLU A 674 17.57 -2.76 -4.96
C GLU A 674 16.97 -2.16 -6.22
N ARG A 675 15.64 -1.98 -6.23
CA ARG A 675 14.91 -1.27 -7.30
C ARG A 675 13.78 -0.47 -6.70
N ARG A 676 13.46 0.65 -7.35
CA ARG A 676 12.17 1.31 -7.12
C ARG A 676 11.05 0.39 -7.58
N LEU A 677 10.13 0.06 -6.67
CA LEU A 677 8.96 -0.76 -6.98
C LEU A 677 7.74 0.12 -7.23
N CYS A 678 7.09 0.57 -6.20
CA CYS A 678 5.87 1.37 -6.30
C CYS A 678 5.86 2.44 -5.20
N GLY A 679 6.71 3.47 -5.35
CA GLY A 679 6.81 4.54 -4.35
C GLY A 679 7.74 4.21 -3.18
N TYR A 680 8.46 3.08 -3.23
CA TYR A 680 9.49 2.72 -2.26
C TYR A 680 10.60 1.88 -2.92
N ILE A 681 11.73 1.72 -2.23
CA ILE A 681 12.85 0.90 -2.68
C ILE A 681 12.67 -0.51 -2.12
N GLY A 682 12.56 -1.50 -3.00
CA GLY A 682 12.50 -2.92 -2.64
C GLY A 682 13.83 -3.63 -2.83
N ILE A 683 14.15 -4.55 -1.93
CA ILE A 683 15.38 -5.34 -1.97
C ILE A 683 15.11 -6.62 -2.78
N LEU A 684 15.65 -6.71 -3.97
CA LEU A 684 15.42 -7.82 -4.92
C LEU A 684 15.87 -9.18 -4.37
N THR A 685 16.87 -9.20 -3.52
CA THR A 685 17.41 -10.43 -2.91
C THR A 685 16.40 -11.12 -1.97
N ASN A 686 15.33 -10.41 -1.52
CA ASN A 686 14.26 -11.00 -0.71
C ASN A 686 13.20 -11.75 -1.53
N GLY A 687 13.19 -11.56 -2.86
CA GLY A 687 12.20 -12.12 -3.79
C GLY A 687 11.13 -11.10 -4.20
N ILE A 688 10.70 -11.20 -5.44
CA ILE A 688 9.62 -10.36 -6.02
C ILE A 688 8.77 -11.20 -6.98
N SER A 689 7.54 -10.76 -7.26
CA SER A 689 6.61 -11.48 -8.15
C SER A 689 7.07 -11.45 -9.62
N LYS A 690 6.64 -12.45 -10.42
CA LYS A 690 6.97 -12.56 -11.84
C LYS A 690 6.57 -11.32 -12.65
N GLY A 691 5.36 -10.80 -12.43
CA GLY A 691 4.91 -9.61 -13.14
C GLY A 691 5.72 -8.37 -12.74
N ARG A 692 6.21 -8.28 -11.50
CA ARG A 692 7.09 -7.20 -11.09
C ARG A 692 8.48 -7.31 -11.72
N ILE A 693 8.99 -8.54 -11.90
CA ILE A 693 10.22 -8.77 -12.66
C ILE A 693 10.07 -8.27 -14.11
N ALA A 694 8.94 -8.62 -14.77
CA ALA A 694 8.64 -8.18 -16.12
C ALA A 694 8.49 -6.65 -16.21
N ASP A 695 7.77 -6.03 -15.28
CA ASP A 695 7.64 -4.56 -15.17
C ASP A 695 9.03 -3.88 -15.12
N ILE A 696 9.91 -4.32 -14.22
CA ILE A 696 11.24 -3.74 -14.06
C ILE A 696 12.08 -3.89 -15.32
N ASN A 697 12.07 -5.07 -15.94
CA ASN A 697 12.90 -5.36 -17.11
C ASN A 697 12.41 -4.65 -18.38
N ASN A 698 11.12 -4.29 -18.46
CA ASN A 698 10.53 -3.58 -19.57
C ASN A 698 10.62 -2.05 -19.47
N ARG A 699 11.10 -1.51 -18.34
CA ARG A 699 11.20 -0.07 -18.15
C ARG A 699 12.15 0.58 -19.15
N VAL A 700 11.67 1.64 -19.80
CA VAL A 700 12.50 2.49 -20.65
C VAL A 700 12.95 3.74 -19.89
N LYS A 701 14.14 4.24 -20.23
CA LYS A 701 14.62 5.52 -19.68
C LYS A 701 13.91 6.67 -20.42
N HIS A 702 13.63 7.74 -19.69
CA HIS A 702 12.88 8.90 -20.19
C HIS A 702 13.80 10.07 -20.61
N PHE A 703 15.12 9.95 -20.45
CA PHE A 703 16.12 10.92 -20.85
C PHE A 703 17.31 10.28 -21.58
#